data_9925503dbf6df05877a6253412900629
#
_entry.id   9925503dbf6df05877a6253412900629
#
_cell.length_a   1.000
_cell.length_b   1.000
_cell.length_c   1.000
_cell.angle_alpha   90.00
_cell.angle_beta   90.00
_cell.angle_gamma   90.00
#
_symmetry.space_group_name_H-M   'P 1'
#
loop_
_entity.id
_entity.type
_entity.pdbx_description
1 polymer ?
#
loop_
_entity_poly.entity_id
_entity_poly.type
_entity_poly.pdbx_seq_one_letter_code
_entity_poly.pdbx_strand_id
1 'polypeptide(L)'
;INYIGGSAWNIPGQTVIWDIEVPKTGLYQIGASFKQSTIIDGFVYRQLKIDGKTPFQEANELAFGYSAGWQMNAFGNYDTEDYLFYLPEGRHTLSLTVTLGNISEVFSRLQEIVTNLGDMYLDIVMITGENPDTNRDYELHKQIPDFKNILLRYKKLIDGLSADIDSVYHINGEVTGALNNMSRILGNMTSSLYNSHLYISSYYSYYQTLCSWLYDIKNMSLSLDKLVLFAPDSSINDCRPSFFNRMAYSFKRFLYSMANDYSTDSLTDGDAASLKLWVNWGRDQVKVLNTLISKSFSAKTGINVKVEQVNATLVQGVISNNSPDLYLQLSRTEPVNLAMRGIVYDLTRFDDFDEVLTRFQPGAETPYIYRSGVYALPDSQTFNVLFYRKDILDELKIKVPETWDEFLAATAAVQRKNMNTYLPYTKITAADTVNTGVGGLSIFPTMLLQKGGSIYNSEYSETALNSPVSIAVFKYWTDYYSRYSLDADANFYQRFRIGTIPLGIAPYTQYLTFAASAPEIDGKWEIAEIPGFIGEDGKISNICAGAGSGCVIMKSSKHKDDAWEFLKWWTSADTQYEYSAKLESVLGQLGRVATSNKDALLRLSWDKKSLSVILSQWSKVKEIREIPGSYYVSRSVDQAFWAVYNDTSTPKEAISEWAGVSNKEIKRKTAEYADKKID
;
A
#
# COMPACT_ATOMS: atom_id res chain seq x y z
N ILE A 1 7.53 17.67 -20.41
CA ILE A 1 8.13 17.46 -19.05
C ILE A 1 9.15 18.57 -18.87
N ASN A 2 9.01 19.36 -17.79
CA ASN A 2 9.90 20.49 -17.56
C ASN A 2 11.06 20.15 -16.62
N TYR A 3 11.01 19.01 -15.93
CA TYR A 3 12.06 18.46 -15.06
C TYR A 3 11.77 16.99 -14.75
N ILE A 4 12.80 16.28 -14.34
CA ILE A 4 12.74 14.87 -13.91
C ILE A 4 12.87 14.82 -12.38
N GLY A 5 12.26 13.84 -11.71
CA GLY A 5 12.51 13.55 -10.31
C GLY A 5 11.43 14.06 -9.35
N GLY A 6 11.85 14.74 -8.29
CA GLY A 6 10.99 14.99 -7.13
C GLY A 6 10.68 13.70 -6.38
N SER A 7 9.43 13.51 -5.98
CA SER A 7 8.96 12.29 -5.30
C SER A 7 9.02 11.02 -6.16
N ALA A 8 9.18 11.15 -7.47
CA ALA A 8 9.30 10.01 -8.38
C ALA A 8 10.75 9.47 -8.52
N TRP A 9 11.74 10.14 -7.91
CA TRP A 9 13.15 9.75 -7.96
C TRP A 9 13.84 10.03 -6.61
N ASN A 10 13.44 9.28 -5.59
CA ASN A 10 13.79 9.52 -4.20
C ASN A 10 14.19 8.27 -3.41
N ILE A 11 13.97 7.07 -3.96
CA ILE A 11 14.25 5.80 -3.28
C ILE A 11 15.63 5.27 -3.70
N PRO A 12 16.50 4.85 -2.78
CA PRO A 12 17.79 4.24 -3.10
C PRO A 12 17.68 3.11 -4.12
N GLY A 13 18.57 3.14 -5.13
CA GLY A 13 18.57 2.21 -6.25
C GLY A 13 17.85 2.68 -7.51
N GLN A 14 16.95 3.67 -7.42
CA GLN A 14 16.34 4.26 -8.61
C GLN A 14 17.37 4.98 -9.46
N THR A 15 17.41 4.69 -10.77
CA THR A 15 18.40 5.20 -11.71
C THR A 15 17.73 5.93 -12.87
N VAL A 16 18.26 7.09 -13.22
CA VAL A 16 17.95 7.79 -14.47
C VAL A 16 19.19 7.75 -15.38
N ILE A 17 18.98 7.47 -16.67
CA ILE A 17 20.04 7.32 -17.65
C ILE A 17 19.81 8.33 -18.77
N TRP A 18 20.89 8.98 -19.21
CA TRP A 18 20.93 9.90 -20.35
C TRP A 18 21.94 9.43 -21.37
N ASP A 19 21.59 9.52 -22.64
CA ASP A 19 22.55 9.43 -23.74
C ASP A 19 23.13 10.85 -23.98
N ILE A 20 24.45 10.95 -23.95
CA ILE A 20 25.17 12.19 -24.19
C ILE A 20 26.09 12.02 -25.40
N GLU A 21 26.34 13.11 -26.14
CA GLU A 21 27.28 13.14 -27.25
C GLU A 21 28.43 14.07 -26.91
N VAL A 22 29.64 13.54 -26.94
CA VAL A 22 30.90 14.26 -26.63
C VAL A 22 31.55 14.67 -27.95
N PRO A 23 31.68 15.98 -28.21
CA PRO A 23 32.14 16.47 -29.53
C PRO A 23 33.64 16.29 -29.79
N LYS A 24 34.47 16.16 -28.78
CA LYS A 24 35.93 15.95 -28.86
C LYS A 24 36.45 15.24 -27.64
N THR A 25 37.45 14.38 -27.79
CA THR A 25 38.13 13.76 -26.65
C THR A 25 38.79 14.83 -25.77
N GLY A 26 38.56 14.80 -24.46
CA GLY A 26 39.14 15.76 -23.52
C GLY A 26 38.61 15.67 -22.10
N LEU A 27 39.05 16.64 -21.30
CA LEU A 27 38.51 16.84 -19.95
C LEU A 27 37.30 17.74 -20.01
N TYR A 28 36.27 17.36 -19.28
CA TYR A 28 34.97 18.09 -19.20
C TYR A 28 34.54 18.24 -17.75
N GLN A 29 33.77 19.28 -17.49
CA GLN A 29 32.96 19.40 -16.28
C GLN A 29 31.51 19.01 -16.62
N ILE A 30 30.84 18.35 -15.66
CA ILE A 30 29.42 18.01 -15.74
C ILE A 30 28.71 18.81 -14.66
N GLY A 31 27.61 19.45 -15.02
CA GLY A 31 26.80 20.20 -14.07
C GLY A 31 25.30 19.95 -14.26
N ALA A 32 24.53 20.34 -13.30
CA ALA A 32 23.08 20.20 -13.33
C ALA A 32 22.35 21.43 -12.86
N SER A 33 21.18 21.67 -13.46
CA SER A 33 20.17 22.53 -12.87
C SER A 33 19.21 21.66 -12.05
N PHE A 34 19.20 21.85 -10.73
CA PHE A 34 18.47 21.01 -9.82
C PHE A 34 17.80 21.79 -8.69
N LYS A 35 16.89 21.10 -8.01
CA LYS A 35 16.23 21.59 -6.81
C LYS A 35 16.13 20.42 -5.79
N GLN A 36 16.63 20.67 -4.60
CA GLN A 36 16.46 19.79 -3.42
C GLN A 36 15.79 20.62 -2.33
N SER A 37 14.54 20.31 -2.00
CA SER A 37 13.74 21.06 -1.02
C SER A 37 13.18 20.19 0.11
N THR A 38 13.71 18.98 0.26
CA THR A 38 13.20 17.96 1.19
C THR A 38 14.00 17.92 2.49
N ILE A 39 15.34 17.87 2.37
CA ILE A 39 16.24 17.78 3.51
C ILE A 39 16.80 19.20 3.77
N ILE A 40 16.21 19.90 4.72
CA ILE A 40 16.65 21.25 5.12
C ILE A 40 18.05 21.17 5.72
N ASP A 41 18.96 22.05 5.27
CA ASP A 41 20.36 22.14 5.69
C ASP A 41 21.19 20.84 5.49
N GLY A 42 20.71 19.94 4.63
CA GLY A 42 21.36 18.65 4.33
C GLY A 42 21.50 18.38 2.85
N PHE A 43 21.99 17.19 2.54
CA PHE A 43 22.31 16.73 1.19
C PHE A 43 21.49 15.51 0.83
N VAL A 44 21.20 15.37 -0.48
CA VAL A 44 20.78 14.10 -1.10
C VAL A 44 21.88 13.62 -2.02
N TYR A 45 22.06 12.32 -2.15
CA TYR A 45 23.20 11.75 -2.81
C TYR A 45 22.82 10.98 -4.07
N ARG A 46 23.73 11.03 -5.07
CA ARG A 46 23.60 10.26 -6.31
C ARG A 46 24.94 9.62 -6.66
N GLN A 47 24.91 8.34 -7.05
CA GLN A 47 26.06 7.69 -7.68
C GLN A 47 26.05 8.02 -9.18
N LEU A 48 27.15 8.55 -9.68
CA LEU A 48 27.36 8.79 -11.12
C LEU A 48 28.11 7.59 -11.73
N LYS A 49 27.55 7.10 -12.85
CA LYS A 49 28.31 6.19 -13.72
C LYS A 49 28.31 6.73 -15.14
N ILE A 50 29.43 6.54 -15.83
CA ILE A 50 29.63 6.81 -17.24
C ILE A 50 29.92 5.49 -17.92
N ASP A 51 29.14 5.11 -18.93
CA ASP A 51 29.21 3.81 -19.61
C ASP A 51 29.20 2.63 -18.66
N GLY A 52 28.34 2.73 -17.62
CA GLY A 52 28.17 1.71 -16.59
C GLY A 52 29.28 1.63 -15.55
N LYS A 53 30.32 2.46 -15.63
CA LYS A 53 31.48 2.47 -14.70
C LYS A 53 31.51 3.76 -13.88
N THR A 54 31.84 3.65 -12.59
CA THR A 54 32.12 4.82 -11.74
C THR A 54 33.47 5.39 -12.12
N PRO A 55 33.57 6.67 -12.51
CA PRO A 55 34.79 7.24 -13.03
C PRO A 55 35.91 7.37 -11.97
N PHE A 56 35.57 7.66 -10.73
CA PHE A 56 36.43 7.77 -9.55
C PHE A 56 35.62 7.58 -8.28
N GLN A 57 36.24 7.46 -7.12
CA GLN A 57 35.60 7.05 -5.88
C GLN A 57 34.51 8.06 -5.43
N GLU A 58 34.79 9.35 -5.53
CA GLU A 58 33.87 10.44 -5.10
C GLU A 58 32.61 10.51 -5.95
N ALA A 59 32.63 10.00 -7.17
CA ALA A 59 31.46 9.90 -8.03
C ALA A 59 30.40 8.89 -7.53
N ASN A 60 30.72 8.08 -6.51
CA ASN A 60 29.72 7.24 -5.83
C ASN A 60 28.77 8.06 -4.93
N GLU A 61 29.15 9.27 -4.53
CA GLU A 61 28.46 10.06 -3.51
C GLU A 61 28.38 11.54 -3.90
N LEU A 62 27.89 11.84 -5.12
CA LEU A 62 27.66 13.23 -5.51
C LEU A 62 26.59 13.85 -4.60
N ALA A 63 26.96 14.92 -3.91
CA ALA A 63 26.11 15.62 -2.96
C ALA A 63 25.32 16.76 -3.63
N PHE A 64 24.01 16.83 -3.39
CA PHE A 64 23.13 17.89 -3.84
C PHE A 64 22.53 18.60 -2.62
N GLY A 65 23.00 19.80 -2.36
CA GLY A 65 22.61 20.57 -1.18
C GLY A 65 21.19 21.13 -1.25
N TYR A 66 20.66 21.47 -0.08
CA TYR A 66 19.33 22.08 0.05
C TYR A 66 19.20 23.42 -0.69
N SER A 67 18.13 23.56 -1.42
CA SER A 67 17.68 24.86 -1.95
C SER A 67 16.18 24.85 -2.20
N ALA A 68 15.49 25.84 -1.68
CA ALA A 68 14.06 26.07 -1.96
C ALA A 68 13.79 26.45 -3.42
N GLY A 69 14.80 26.96 -4.14
CA GLY A 69 14.75 27.34 -5.57
C GLY A 69 15.62 26.45 -6.45
N TRP A 70 15.51 26.65 -7.76
CA TRP A 70 16.39 26.02 -8.72
C TRP A 70 17.79 26.61 -8.62
N GLN A 71 18.79 25.76 -8.52
CA GLN A 71 20.21 26.09 -8.53
C GLN A 71 20.91 25.35 -9.67
N MET A 72 22.05 25.89 -10.10
CA MET A 72 22.85 25.31 -11.18
C MET A 72 24.29 25.25 -10.73
N ASN A 73 24.80 24.04 -10.48
CA ASN A 73 26.14 23.80 -9.98
C ASN A 73 26.82 22.70 -10.81
N ALA A 74 28.14 22.80 -10.93
CA ALA A 74 28.98 21.71 -11.41
C ALA A 74 29.00 20.57 -10.39
N PHE A 75 29.25 19.35 -10.85
CA PHE A 75 29.49 18.21 -9.95
C PHE A 75 30.89 18.36 -9.36
N GLY A 76 30.96 18.35 -8.06
CA GLY A 76 32.20 18.60 -7.34
C GLY A 76 32.06 18.25 -5.86
N ASN A 77 33.13 18.47 -5.11
CA ASN A 77 33.06 18.53 -3.67
C ASN A 77 32.44 19.89 -3.32
N TYR A 78 31.31 19.88 -2.60
CA TYR A 78 30.43 21.04 -2.40
C TYR A 78 31.14 22.33 -1.94
N ASP A 79 32.29 22.22 -1.31
CA ASP A 79 33.01 23.38 -0.72
C ASP A 79 34.38 23.69 -1.37
N THR A 80 34.91 22.84 -2.28
CA THR A 80 36.30 23.01 -2.68
C THR A 80 36.59 22.98 -4.18
N GLU A 81 36.22 21.96 -4.94
CA GLU A 81 36.64 21.80 -6.33
C GLU A 81 35.57 21.09 -7.19
N ASP A 82 35.40 21.57 -8.44
CA ASP A 82 34.61 20.90 -9.45
C ASP A 82 35.35 19.68 -10.03
N TYR A 83 34.64 18.58 -10.23
CA TYR A 83 35.24 17.36 -10.78
C TYR A 83 35.46 17.44 -12.28
N LEU A 84 36.60 16.89 -12.72
CA LEU A 84 36.95 16.76 -14.12
C LEU A 84 36.76 15.33 -14.60
N PHE A 85 36.06 15.18 -15.72
CA PHE A 85 35.75 13.89 -16.32
C PHE A 85 36.46 13.77 -17.66
N TYR A 86 37.33 12.76 -17.82
CA TYR A 86 37.92 12.45 -19.11
C TYR A 86 36.93 11.66 -19.96
N LEU A 87 36.51 12.25 -21.08
CA LEU A 87 35.55 11.65 -22.00
C LEU A 87 36.13 11.57 -23.40
N PRO A 88 36.16 10.37 -24.04
CA PRO A 88 36.44 10.22 -25.45
C PRO A 88 35.38 10.89 -26.32
N GLU A 89 35.71 11.19 -27.58
CA GLU A 89 34.76 11.63 -28.58
C GLU A 89 33.75 10.52 -28.89
N GLY A 90 32.46 10.83 -28.96
CA GLY A 90 31.40 9.89 -29.32
C GLY A 90 30.19 9.91 -28.38
N ARG A 91 29.39 8.84 -28.47
CA ARG A 91 28.22 8.66 -27.63
C ARG A 91 28.58 7.92 -26.35
N HIS A 92 28.09 8.44 -25.25
CA HIS A 92 28.26 7.88 -23.92
C HIS A 92 26.92 7.82 -23.19
N THR A 93 26.82 6.91 -22.22
CA THR A 93 25.69 6.87 -21.29
C THR A 93 26.11 7.45 -19.94
N LEU A 94 25.32 8.40 -19.43
CA LEU A 94 25.48 8.96 -18.10
C LEU A 94 24.30 8.48 -17.24
N SER A 95 24.58 7.89 -16.09
CA SER A 95 23.54 7.47 -15.18
C SER A 95 23.74 8.05 -13.78
N LEU A 96 22.62 8.48 -13.16
CA LEU A 96 22.57 8.91 -11.78
C LEU A 96 21.64 7.98 -11.00
N THR A 97 22.18 7.29 -10.01
CA THR A 97 21.45 6.37 -9.12
C THR A 97 21.31 6.99 -7.75
N VAL A 98 20.10 6.92 -7.17
CA VAL A 98 19.84 7.36 -5.80
C VAL A 98 20.63 6.51 -4.82
N THR A 99 21.40 7.14 -3.93
CA THR A 99 22.14 6.48 -2.84
C THR A 99 21.91 7.23 -1.53
N LEU A 100 22.17 6.57 -0.42
CA LEU A 100 22.16 7.22 0.90
C LEU A 100 23.46 8.01 1.17
N GLY A 101 24.55 7.70 0.44
CA GLY A 101 25.85 8.32 0.68
C GLY A 101 26.27 8.20 2.15
N ASN A 102 26.83 9.27 2.70
CA ASN A 102 27.28 9.34 4.09
C ASN A 102 26.15 9.11 5.12
N ILE A 103 24.88 9.31 4.74
CA ILE A 103 23.73 9.08 5.63
C ILE A 103 23.51 7.58 5.88
N SER A 104 24.12 6.69 5.10
CA SER A 104 24.01 5.24 5.28
C SER A 104 24.45 4.76 6.67
N GLU A 105 25.49 5.37 7.23
CA GLU A 105 25.99 5.06 8.57
C GLU A 105 24.98 5.55 9.64
N VAL A 106 24.50 6.79 9.52
CA VAL A 106 23.45 7.36 10.40
C VAL A 106 22.21 6.47 10.36
N PHE A 107 21.78 6.07 9.16
CA PHE A 107 20.65 5.17 9.00
C PHE A 107 20.85 3.84 9.73
N SER A 108 21.99 3.20 9.56
CA SER A 108 22.27 1.90 10.18
C SER A 108 22.32 2.00 11.71
N ARG A 109 22.94 3.04 12.25
CA ARG A 109 23.01 3.29 13.70
C ARG A 109 21.64 3.65 14.29
N LEU A 110 20.86 4.46 13.57
CA LEU A 110 19.50 4.78 13.99
C LEU A 110 18.61 3.54 13.98
N GLN A 111 18.74 2.68 12.94
CA GLN A 111 17.97 1.43 12.86
C GLN A 111 18.28 0.53 14.06
N GLU A 112 19.55 0.38 14.43
CA GLU A 112 19.97 -0.39 15.62
C GLU A 112 19.35 0.22 16.90
N ILE A 113 19.42 1.53 17.07
CA ILE A 113 18.84 2.23 18.23
C ILE A 113 17.34 2.02 18.30
N VAL A 114 16.63 2.24 17.20
CA VAL A 114 15.17 2.09 17.14
C VAL A 114 14.74 0.64 17.42
N THR A 115 15.46 -0.34 16.89
CA THR A 115 15.22 -1.75 17.17
C THR A 115 15.37 -2.04 18.67
N ASN A 116 16.47 -1.63 19.28
CA ASN A 116 16.74 -1.83 20.71
C ASN A 116 15.70 -1.11 21.61
N LEU A 117 15.29 0.10 21.23
CA LEU A 117 14.24 0.84 21.95
C LEU A 117 12.88 0.13 21.85
N GLY A 118 12.57 -0.46 20.70
CA GLY A 118 11.35 -1.22 20.50
C GLY A 118 11.29 -2.48 21.36
N ASP A 119 12.39 -3.22 21.41
CA ASP A 119 12.50 -4.42 22.25
C ASP A 119 12.34 -4.06 23.73
N MET A 120 13.01 -3.01 24.21
CA MET A 120 12.86 -2.51 25.59
C MET A 120 11.43 -2.03 25.90
N TYR A 121 10.78 -1.34 24.94
CA TYR A 121 9.38 -0.92 25.11
C TYR A 121 8.47 -2.13 25.31
N LEU A 122 8.68 -3.17 24.52
CA LEU A 122 7.90 -4.40 24.59
C LEU A 122 8.09 -5.09 25.94
N ASP A 123 9.33 -5.24 26.44
CA ASP A 123 9.63 -5.81 27.77
C ASP A 123 8.88 -5.07 28.87
N ILE A 124 8.88 -3.73 28.80
CA ILE A 124 8.19 -2.88 29.78
C ILE A 124 6.67 -3.12 29.69
N VAL A 125 6.10 -3.07 28.48
CA VAL A 125 4.64 -3.21 28.29
C VAL A 125 4.12 -4.59 28.67
N MET A 126 4.91 -5.65 28.47
CA MET A 126 4.55 -7.00 28.94
C MET A 126 4.32 -7.06 30.45
N ILE A 127 4.95 -6.16 31.21
CA ILE A 127 4.82 -6.09 32.67
C ILE A 127 3.73 -5.08 33.08
N THR A 128 3.72 -3.90 32.45
CA THR A 128 2.91 -2.77 32.90
C THR A 128 1.59 -2.61 32.15
N GLY A 129 1.47 -3.15 30.94
CA GLY A 129 0.47 -2.74 29.95
C GLY A 129 0.86 -1.40 29.29
N GLU A 130 0.13 -1.05 28.21
CA GLU A 130 0.34 0.22 27.45
C GLU A 130 0.01 1.47 28.29
N ASN A 131 -0.92 1.34 29.25
CA ASN A 131 -1.37 2.43 30.11
C ASN A 131 -1.16 2.01 31.57
N PRO A 132 0.05 2.15 32.13
CA PRO A 132 0.34 1.75 33.51
C PRO A 132 -0.41 2.59 34.54
N ASP A 133 -0.82 1.99 35.62
CA ASP A 133 -1.33 2.69 36.79
C ASP A 133 -0.19 3.52 37.40
N THR A 134 -0.39 4.82 37.50
CA THR A 134 0.61 5.79 38.01
C THR A 134 0.92 5.61 39.50
N ASN A 135 0.04 4.95 40.25
CA ASN A 135 0.21 4.74 41.71
C ASN A 135 0.78 3.35 42.03
N ARG A 136 1.01 2.49 41.03
CA ARG A 136 1.53 1.15 41.21
C ARG A 136 3.02 1.11 40.94
N ASP A 137 3.81 0.59 41.87
CA ASP A 137 5.20 0.23 41.60
C ASP A 137 5.25 -1.14 40.90
N TYR A 138 5.74 -1.16 39.67
CA TYR A 138 5.89 -2.36 38.84
C TYR A 138 7.25 -3.03 39.04
N GLU A 139 8.15 -2.47 39.84
CA GLU A 139 9.48 -3.00 40.11
C GLU A 139 10.25 -3.42 38.82
N LEU A 140 10.15 -2.64 37.73
CA LEU A 140 10.73 -2.95 36.42
C LEU A 140 12.20 -3.36 36.50
N HIS A 141 12.97 -2.68 37.36
CA HIS A 141 14.39 -2.95 37.60
C HIS A 141 14.68 -4.32 38.23
N LYS A 142 13.67 -4.99 38.80
CA LYS A 142 13.78 -6.36 39.32
C LYS A 142 13.28 -7.40 38.32
N GLN A 143 12.32 -7.02 37.47
CA GLN A 143 11.70 -7.94 36.51
C GLN A 143 12.45 -8.00 35.19
N ILE A 144 13.05 -6.88 34.74
CA ILE A 144 13.88 -6.83 33.53
C ILE A 144 15.35 -6.95 33.94
N PRO A 145 16.05 -8.01 33.53
CA PRO A 145 17.47 -8.18 33.84
C PRO A 145 18.31 -7.00 33.35
N ASP A 146 19.20 -6.51 34.18
CA ASP A 146 20.16 -5.43 33.86
C ASP A 146 19.51 -4.11 33.38
N PHE A 147 18.24 -3.87 33.68
CA PHE A 147 17.41 -2.78 33.21
C PHE A 147 18.13 -1.41 33.21
N LYS A 148 18.75 -1.04 34.34
CA LYS A 148 19.46 0.24 34.47
C LYS A 148 20.60 0.40 33.48
N ASN A 149 21.45 -0.64 33.35
CA ASN A 149 22.63 -0.56 32.50
C ASN A 149 22.24 -0.57 31.00
N ILE A 150 21.16 -1.27 30.65
CA ILE A 150 20.62 -1.26 29.29
C ILE A 150 20.15 0.15 28.93
N LEU A 151 19.35 0.81 29.79
CA LEU A 151 18.89 2.18 29.54
C LEU A 151 20.05 3.17 29.42
N LEU A 152 21.10 3.02 30.27
CA LEU A 152 22.32 3.85 30.19
C LEU A 152 23.08 3.61 28.89
N ARG A 153 23.17 2.36 28.43
CA ARG A 153 23.80 2.03 27.15
C ARG A 153 23.06 2.65 25.99
N TYR A 154 21.73 2.55 25.96
CA TYR A 154 20.90 3.15 24.90
C TYR A 154 21.02 4.67 24.90
N LYS A 155 20.98 5.29 26.10
CA LYS A 155 21.23 6.72 26.23
C LYS A 155 22.58 7.12 25.61
N LYS A 156 23.65 6.39 25.89
CA LYS A 156 24.97 6.67 25.36
C LYS A 156 25.03 6.55 23.82
N LEU A 157 24.36 5.53 23.25
CA LEU A 157 24.26 5.36 21.79
C LEU A 157 23.51 6.52 21.13
N ILE A 158 22.42 6.96 21.75
CA ILE A 158 21.62 8.10 21.29
C ILE A 158 22.42 9.41 21.35
N ASP A 159 23.07 9.68 22.50
CA ASP A 159 23.89 10.88 22.68
C ASP A 159 25.03 10.93 21.66
N GLY A 160 25.68 9.79 21.38
CA GLY A 160 26.74 9.66 20.36
C GLY A 160 26.20 9.94 18.95
N LEU A 161 25.08 9.34 18.59
CA LEU A 161 24.47 9.57 17.27
C LEU A 161 24.01 11.03 17.10
N SER A 162 23.41 11.62 18.13
CA SER A 162 22.97 13.03 18.12
C SER A 162 24.16 13.99 17.91
N ALA A 163 25.28 13.75 18.61
CA ALA A 163 26.50 14.55 18.46
C ALA A 163 27.12 14.41 17.06
N ASP A 164 27.14 13.21 16.49
CA ASP A 164 27.67 12.96 15.14
C ASP A 164 26.78 13.64 14.07
N ILE A 165 25.45 13.58 14.21
CA ILE A 165 24.50 14.26 13.31
C ILE A 165 24.75 15.77 13.34
N ASP A 166 24.91 16.37 14.51
CA ASP A 166 25.15 17.81 14.64
C ASP A 166 26.52 18.24 14.10
N SER A 167 27.57 17.45 14.33
CA SER A 167 28.95 17.83 14.01
C SER A 167 29.41 17.44 12.61
N VAL A 168 28.95 16.29 12.10
CA VAL A 168 29.43 15.71 10.83
C VAL A 168 28.44 15.96 9.70
N TYR A 169 27.16 15.84 9.98
CA TYR A 169 26.11 15.87 8.94
C TYR A 169 25.39 17.20 8.86
N HIS A 170 25.56 18.08 9.85
CA HIS A 170 24.92 19.43 9.95
C HIS A 170 23.40 19.41 9.71
N ILE A 171 22.76 18.27 10.04
CA ILE A 171 21.31 18.12 9.93
C ILE A 171 20.72 18.63 11.25
N ASN A 172 20.35 19.89 11.27
CA ASN A 172 19.68 20.50 12.43
C ASN A 172 18.17 20.27 12.36
N GLY A 173 17.54 19.99 13.49
CA GLY A 173 16.08 20.10 13.60
C GLY A 173 15.39 18.96 14.35
N GLU A 174 14.35 18.44 13.74
CA GLU A 174 13.37 17.57 14.37
C GLU A 174 13.97 16.24 14.88
N VAL A 175 14.99 15.75 14.21
CA VAL A 175 15.65 14.48 14.51
C VAL A 175 16.52 14.56 15.75
N THR A 176 17.45 15.51 15.79
CA THR A 176 18.30 15.73 16.97
C THR A 176 17.44 16.08 18.16
N GLY A 177 16.33 16.82 17.95
CA GLY A 177 15.32 17.08 18.97
C GLY A 177 14.68 15.80 19.52
N ALA A 178 14.28 14.86 18.66
CA ALA A 178 13.70 13.59 19.07
C ALA A 178 14.72 12.69 19.80
N LEU A 179 15.95 12.60 19.30
CA LEU A 179 17.04 11.85 19.95
C LEU A 179 17.35 12.44 21.34
N ASN A 180 17.50 13.76 21.47
CA ASN A 180 17.77 14.42 22.73
C ASN A 180 16.63 14.25 23.73
N ASN A 181 15.38 14.29 23.28
CA ASN A 181 14.24 14.04 24.14
C ASN A 181 14.18 12.58 24.60
N MET A 182 14.45 11.61 23.73
CA MET A 182 14.55 10.19 24.11
C MET A 182 15.68 9.98 25.12
N SER A 183 16.86 10.56 24.87
CA SER A 183 17.98 10.52 25.81
C SER A 183 17.60 11.05 27.20
N ARG A 184 16.86 12.17 27.26
CA ARG A 184 16.35 12.74 28.51
C ARG A 184 15.37 11.81 29.22
N ILE A 185 14.45 11.16 28.48
CA ILE A 185 13.52 10.17 29.06
C ILE A 185 14.28 8.98 29.65
N LEU A 186 15.25 8.42 28.94
CA LEU A 186 16.08 7.32 29.43
C LEU A 186 16.86 7.75 30.70
N GLY A 187 17.38 8.99 30.71
CA GLY A 187 18.01 9.59 31.89
C GLY A 187 17.07 9.69 33.10
N ASN A 188 15.83 10.12 32.87
CA ASN A 188 14.82 10.20 33.94
C ASN A 188 14.47 8.80 34.48
N MET A 189 14.29 7.81 33.59
CA MET A 189 14.00 6.42 33.96
C MET A 189 15.17 5.81 34.79
N THR A 190 16.40 6.12 34.47
CA THR A 190 17.58 5.63 35.19
C THR A 190 17.81 6.34 36.53
N SER A 191 17.42 7.58 36.66
CA SER A 191 17.56 8.36 37.92
C SER A 191 16.51 7.97 38.97
N SER A 192 15.36 7.46 38.55
CA SER A 192 14.29 6.98 39.42
C SER A 192 13.70 5.69 38.92
N LEU A 193 14.39 4.56 39.20
CA LEU A 193 14.00 3.24 38.69
C LEU A 193 12.59 2.81 39.13
N TYR A 194 12.18 3.19 40.34
CA TYR A 194 10.83 2.93 40.88
C TYR A 194 9.73 3.66 40.13
N ASN A 195 10.04 4.83 39.55
CA ASN A 195 9.09 5.68 38.82
C ASN A 195 9.24 5.54 37.27
N SER A 196 10.01 4.60 36.80
CA SER A 196 10.29 4.44 35.36
C SER A 196 9.01 4.28 34.53
N HIS A 197 7.98 3.64 35.10
CA HIS A 197 6.68 3.43 34.44
C HIS A 197 5.95 4.74 34.12
N LEU A 198 6.22 5.84 34.83
CA LEU A 198 5.60 7.14 34.57
C LEU A 198 6.05 7.78 33.23
N TYR A 199 7.17 7.30 32.69
CA TYR A 199 7.74 7.84 31.44
C TYR A 199 7.37 7.02 30.20
N ILE A 200 6.61 5.93 30.33
CA ILE A 200 6.31 4.99 29.24
C ILE A 200 5.57 5.67 28.08
N SER A 201 4.58 6.51 28.35
CA SER A 201 3.84 7.25 27.34
C SER A 201 4.75 8.21 26.54
N SER A 202 5.65 8.93 27.25
CA SER A 202 6.62 9.82 26.59
C SER A 202 7.68 9.03 25.82
N TYR A 203 8.14 7.91 26.37
CA TYR A 203 9.04 6.95 25.69
C TYR A 203 8.44 6.50 24.37
N TYR A 204 7.19 6.04 24.40
CA TYR A 204 6.46 5.59 23.22
C TYR A 204 6.32 6.69 22.15
N SER A 205 5.95 7.90 22.56
CA SER A 205 5.81 9.03 21.63
C SER A 205 7.11 9.34 20.89
N TYR A 206 8.25 9.41 21.60
CA TYR A 206 9.54 9.67 20.96
C TYR A 206 10.05 8.47 20.17
N TYR A 207 9.80 7.26 20.62
CA TYR A 207 10.08 6.04 19.86
C TYR A 207 9.37 6.05 18.51
N GLN A 208 8.07 6.38 18.47
CA GLN A 208 7.32 6.52 17.22
C GLN A 208 7.89 7.60 16.30
N THR A 209 8.30 8.73 16.87
CA THR A 209 8.93 9.81 16.10
C THR A 209 10.22 9.32 15.42
N LEU A 210 11.07 8.59 16.16
CA LEU A 210 12.30 8.01 15.62
C LEU A 210 12.02 6.96 14.55
N CYS A 211 10.98 6.13 14.72
CA CYS A 211 10.52 5.19 13.70
C CYS A 211 10.08 5.89 12.41
N SER A 212 9.32 6.99 12.53
CA SER A 212 8.88 7.76 11.36
C SER A 212 10.08 8.36 10.64
N TRP A 213 11.03 8.89 11.40
CA TRP A 213 12.23 9.45 10.80
C TRP A 213 13.13 8.40 10.13
N LEU A 214 13.22 7.20 10.67
CA LEU A 214 13.91 6.08 10.04
C LEU A 214 13.34 5.74 8.64
N TYR A 215 12.05 5.96 8.43
CA TYR A 215 11.42 5.86 7.12
C TYR A 215 11.77 7.06 6.23
N ASP A 216 11.68 8.27 6.77
CA ASP A 216 11.84 9.52 6.01
C ASP A 216 13.28 9.78 5.57
N ILE A 217 14.29 9.32 6.31
CA ILE A 217 15.72 9.48 5.97
C ILE A 217 16.10 8.81 4.64
N LYS A 218 15.33 7.81 4.19
CA LYS A 218 15.52 7.17 2.89
C LYS A 218 15.02 8.02 1.72
N ASN A 219 14.27 9.08 1.99
CA ASN A 219 13.66 9.93 0.96
C ASN A 219 14.67 10.93 0.39
N MET A 220 15.46 10.48 -0.58
CA MET A 220 16.50 11.26 -1.26
C MET A 220 15.94 12.03 -2.47
N SER A 221 14.87 12.79 -2.28
CA SER A 221 14.16 13.49 -3.36
C SER A 221 15.02 14.57 -4.01
N LEU A 222 15.18 14.51 -5.34
CA LEU A 222 15.91 15.47 -6.16
C LEU A 222 15.12 15.76 -7.44
N SER A 223 14.88 17.02 -7.73
CA SER A 223 14.35 17.44 -9.03
C SER A 223 15.47 17.96 -9.91
N LEU A 224 15.54 17.52 -11.16
CA LEU A 224 16.57 17.87 -12.13
C LEU A 224 15.93 18.40 -13.41
N ASP A 225 16.30 19.62 -13.80
CA ASP A 225 15.78 20.30 -15.00
C ASP A 225 16.65 20.00 -16.22
N LYS A 226 17.98 20.14 -16.09
CA LYS A 226 18.93 19.83 -17.17
C LYS A 226 20.29 19.39 -16.64
N LEU A 227 20.98 18.62 -17.46
CA LEU A 227 22.42 18.34 -17.36
C LEU A 227 23.17 19.20 -18.40
N VAL A 228 24.34 19.63 -18.06
CA VAL A 228 25.23 20.37 -18.95
C VAL A 228 26.63 19.76 -18.91
N LEU A 229 27.23 19.64 -20.09
CA LEU A 229 28.62 19.26 -20.28
C LEU A 229 29.37 20.49 -20.81
N PHE A 230 30.46 20.89 -20.18
CA PHE A 230 31.19 22.08 -20.57
C PHE A 230 32.70 21.92 -20.38
N ALA A 231 33.49 22.74 -21.08
CA ALA A 231 34.96 22.68 -21.01
C ALA A 231 35.42 23.28 -19.67
N PRO A 232 36.60 22.81 -19.15
CA PRO A 232 37.13 23.22 -17.84
C PRO A 232 37.41 24.72 -17.70
N ASP A 233 37.67 25.40 -18.84
CA ASP A 233 37.94 26.83 -18.93
C ASP A 233 36.67 27.69 -19.08
N SER A 234 35.51 27.06 -19.15
CA SER A 234 34.20 27.70 -19.21
C SER A 234 33.54 27.74 -17.83
N SER A 235 32.65 28.72 -17.60
CA SER A 235 31.88 28.83 -16.38
C SER A 235 30.52 28.18 -16.53
N ILE A 236 30.04 27.46 -15.51
CA ILE A 236 28.65 26.94 -15.48
C ILE A 236 27.62 28.09 -15.58
N ASN A 237 27.99 29.31 -15.19
CA ASN A 237 27.15 30.49 -15.32
C ASN A 237 26.88 30.87 -16.78
N ASP A 238 27.79 30.56 -17.71
CA ASP A 238 27.63 30.77 -19.14
C ASP A 238 26.53 29.86 -19.72
N CYS A 239 26.22 28.77 -19.06
CA CYS A 239 25.16 27.84 -19.39
C CYS A 239 23.77 28.27 -18.87
N ARG A 240 23.69 29.38 -18.11
CA ARG A 240 22.41 29.89 -17.61
C ARG A 240 21.69 30.68 -18.73
N PRO A 241 20.37 30.46 -18.94
CA PRO A 241 19.61 31.21 -19.90
C PRO A 241 19.54 32.69 -19.48
N SER A 242 19.71 33.63 -20.45
CA SER A 242 19.57 35.05 -20.22
C SER A 242 18.20 35.37 -19.58
N PHE A 243 18.15 36.46 -18.80
CA PHE A 243 16.91 36.96 -18.18
C PHE A 243 15.77 37.13 -19.18
N PHE A 244 16.03 37.66 -20.37
CA PHE A 244 15.04 37.81 -21.42
C PHE A 244 14.53 36.47 -21.95
N ASN A 245 15.40 35.49 -22.09
CA ASN A 245 15.00 34.15 -22.53
C ASN A 245 14.14 33.45 -21.46
N ARG A 246 14.43 33.66 -20.17
CA ARG A 246 13.61 33.13 -19.05
C ARG A 246 12.22 33.77 -19.03
N MET A 247 12.14 35.08 -19.27
CA MET A 247 10.88 35.82 -19.30
C MET A 247 10.04 35.44 -20.53
N ALA A 248 10.65 35.34 -21.72
CA ALA A 248 10.00 34.87 -22.93
C ALA A 248 9.50 33.43 -22.80
N TYR A 249 10.29 32.54 -22.19
CA TYR A 249 9.88 31.16 -21.91
C TYR A 249 8.72 31.09 -20.90
N SER A 250 8.77 31.89 -19.82
CA SER A 250 7.68 31.96 -18.85
C SER A 250 6.39 32.49 -19.44
N PHE A 251 6.48 33.48 -20.31
CA PHE A 251 5.33 34.01 -21.03
C PHE A 251 4.78 33.02 -22.06
N LYS A 252 5.66 32.36 -22.81
CA LYS A 252 5.28 31.29 -23.73
C LYS A 252 4.60 30.12 -22.99
N ARG A 253 5.13 29.73 -21.84
CA ARG A 253 4.56 28.70 -20.96
C ARG A 253 3.18 29.12 -20.43
N PHE A 254 3.00 30.37 -20.04
CA PHE A 254 1.70 30.91 -19.61
C PHE A 254 0.67 30.85 -20.75
N LEU A 255 1.03 31.26 -21.95
CA LEU A 255 0.15 31.15 -23.12
C LEU A 255 -0.18 29.70 -23.49
N TYR A 256 0.80 28.80 -23.45
CA TYR A 256 0.58 27.37 -23.66
C TYR A 256 -0.32 26.77 -22.59
N SER A 257 -0.23 27.20 -21.32
CA SER A 257 -1.10 26.72 -20.25
C SER A 257 -2.55 27.19 -20.39
N MET A 258 -2.80 28.26 -21.10
CA MET A 258 -4.15 28.72 -21.42
C MET A 258 -4.72 28.06 -22.69
N ALA A 259 -3.86 27.60 -23.60
CA ALA A 259 -4.26 27.01 -24.88
C ALA A 259 -4.37 25.49 -24.85
N ASN A 260 -3.71 24.82 -23.90
CA ASN A 260 -3.71 23.38 -23.78
C ASN A 260 -4.30 22.95 -22.43
N ASP A 261 -5.28 22.08 -22.48
CA ASP A 261 -5.79 21.39 -21.31
C ASP A 261 -4.79 20.32 -20.87
N TYR A 262 -3.99 20.62 -19.84
CA TYR A 262 -3.02 19.68 -19.25
C TYR A 262 -3.67 18.61 -18.36
N SER A 263 -5.00 18.59 -18.23
CA SER A 263 -5.74 17.56 -17.51
C SER A 263 -5.77 16.23 -18.27
N THR A 264 -5.40 16.26 -19.56
CA THR A 264 -5.34 15.08 -20.45
C THR A 264 -4.00 15.03 -21.15
N ASP A 265 -3.09 14.17 -20.70
CA ASP A 265 -1.92 13.71 -21.49
C ASP A 265 -2.43 12.78 -22.63
N SER A 266 -3.20 13.34 -23.58
CA SER A 266 -3.52 12.64 -24.81
C SER A 266 -2.39 12.87 -25.81
N LEU A 267 -1.53 11.88 -25.97
CA LEU A 267 -0.49 11.83 -27.00
C LEU A 267 -1.04 11.59 -28.43
N THR A 268 -2.30 11.90 -28.67
CA THR A 268 -2.91 11.70 -29.99
C THR A 268 -3.63 12.96 -30.45
N ASP A 269 -2.93 13.78 -31.24
CA ASP A 269 -3.55 14.71 -32.22
C ASP A 269 -4.14 13.83 -33.34
N GLY A 270 -5.45 13.72 -33.40
CA GLY A 270 -6.16 13.11 -34.53
C GLY A 270 -7.57 12.66 -34.19
N ASP A 271 -8.54 13.01 -35.00
CA ASP A 271 -9.96 12.62 -34.99
C ASP A 271 -10.22 11.09 -35.20
N ALA A 272 -9.29 10.20 -34.80
CA ALA A 272 -9.51 8.77 -34.78
C ALA A 272 -10.34 8.38 -33.56
N ALA A 273 -11.39 7.61 -33.77
CA ALA A 273 -12.24 7.07 -32.70
C ALA A 273 -11.39 6.52 -31.56
N SER A 274 -11.47 7.13 -30.40
CA SER A 274 -10.68 6.72 -29.23
C SER A 274 -11.59 6.15 -28.16
N LEU A 275 -11.18 5.02 -27.58
CA LEU A 275 -11.81 4.48 -26.39
C LEU A 275 -11.65 5.45 -25.24
N LYS A 276 -12.73 5.73 -24.54
CA LYS A 276 -12.74 6.56 -23.35
C LYS A 276 -12.68 5.66 -22.12
N LEU A 277 -11.54 5.69 -21.42
CA LEU A 277 -11.30 4.91 -20.21
C LEU A 277 -11.36 5.80 -18.96
N TRP A 278 -12.19 5.44 -18.00
CA TRP A 278 -12.18 6.09 -16.69
C TRP A 278 -11.46 5.24 -15.64
N VAL A 279 -10.68 5.94 -14.79
CA VAL A 279 -10.00 5.38 -13.64
C VAL A 279 -10.08 6.34 -12.45
N ASN A 280 -10.12 5.81 -11.23
CA ASN A 280 -10.02 6.59 -9.99
C ASN A 280 -8.67 6.32 -9.32
N TRP A 281 -7.57 6.67 -10.01
CA TRP A 281 -6.21 6.36 -9.61
C TRP A 281 -5.38 7.62 -9.37
N GLY A 282 -4.24 7.46 -8.68
CA GLY A 282 -3.25 8.51 -8.54
C GLY A 282 -2.55 8.84 -9.87
N ARG A 283 -1.97 10.03 -9.96
CA ARG A 283 -1.31 10.52 -11.19
C ARG A 283 -0.20 9.60 -11.68
N ASP A 284 0.61 9.03 -10.80
CA ASP A 284 1.70 8.14 -11.17
C ASP A 284 1.18 6.83 -11.78
N GLN A 285 0.10 6.29 -11.23
CA GLN A 285 -0.59 5.11 -11.76
C GLN A 285 -1.13 5.37 -13.17
N VAL A 286 -1.79 6.50 -13.38
CA VAL A 286 -2.32 6.92 -14.71
C VAL A 286 -1.19 7.12 -15.70
N LYS A 287 -0.08 7.72 -15.30
CA LYS A 287 1.10 7.92 -16.17
C LYS A 287 1.73 6.60 -16.61
N VAL A 288 1.86 5.65 -15.70
CA VAL A 288 2.36 4.31 -16.04
C VAL A 288 1.41 3.61 -17.01
N LEU A 289 0.09 3.67 -16.74
CA LEU A 289 -0.94 3.10 -17.61
C LEU A 289 -0.87 3.70 -19.03
N ASN A 290 -0.85 5.04 -19.17
CA ASN A 290 -0.74 5.71 -20.46
C ASN A 290 0.51 5.29 -21.24
N THR A 291 1.64 5.15 -20.54
CA THR A 291 2.89 4.69 -21.16
C THR A 291 2.75 3.27 -21.70
N LEU A 292 2.10 2.36 -20.96
CA LEU A 292 1.87 0.99 -21.40
C LEU A 292 0.87 0.92 -22.57
N ILE A 293 -0.22 1.67 -22.49
CA ILE A 293 -1.20 1.77 -23.58
C ILE A 293 -0.50 2.16 -24.88
N SER A 294 0.26 3.25 -24.85
CA SER A 294 0.94 3.75 -26.05
C SER A 294 1.94 2.76 -26.63
N LYS A 295 2.73 2.09 -25.76
CA LYS A 295 3.83 1.21 -26.19
C LYS A 295 3.40 -0.19 -26.58
N SER A 296 2.39 -0.76 -25.92
CA SER A 296 2.04 -2.18 -26.10
C SER A 296 0.63 -2.41 -26.63
N PHE A 297 -0.35 -1.59 -26.26
CA PHE A 297 -1.73 -1.75 -26.75
C PHE A 297 -1.95 -1.00 -28.09
N SER A 298 -1.88 0.33 -28.07
CA SER A 298 -2.16 1.15 -29.26
C SER A 298 -1.19 0.87 -30.42
N ALA A 299 0.08 0.63 -30.09
CA ALA A 299 1.09 0.30 -31.11
C ALA A 299 0.81 -1.04 -31.83
N LYS A 300 0.16 -2.00 -31.16
CA LYS A 300 -0.16 -3.33 -31.74
C LYS A 300 -1.53 -3.36 -32.41
N THR A 301 -2.53 -2.71 -31.82
CA THR A 301 -3.92 -2.79 -32.24
C THR A 301 -4.37 -1.66 -33.14
N GLY A 302 -3.67 -0.52 -33.11
CA GLY A 302 -4.12 0.72 -33.75
C GLY A 302 -5.26 1.44 -33.00
N ILE A 303 -5.74 0.88 -31.86
CA ILE A 303 -6.83 1.44 -31.08
C ILE A 303 -6.26 2.52 -30.15
N ASN A 304 -6.77 3.75 -30.28
CA ASN A 304 -6.41 4.84 -29.38
C ASN A 304 -7.26 4.79 -28.10
N VAL A 305 -6.64 5.09 -26.96
CA VAL A 305 -7.32 5.11 -25.65
C VAL A 305 -7.06 6.41 -24.94
N LYS A 306 -8.11 7.10 -24.57
CA LYS A 306 -8.06 8.31 -23.75
C LYS A 306 -8.37 7.96 -22.30
N VAL A 307 -7.35 8.04 -21.44
CA VAL A 307 -7.51 7.79 -19.99
C VAL A 307 -7.93 9.08 -19.30
N GLU A 308 -9.06 9.05 -18.61
CA GLU A 308 -9.57 10.17 -17.82
C GLU A 308 -9.58 9.77 -16.33
N GLN A 309 -8.89 10.56 -15.51
CA GLN A 309 -8.91 10.42 -14.06
C GLN A 309 -10.18 11.06 -13.51
N VAL A 310 -11.06 10.27 -12.89
CA VAL A 310 -12.36 10.77 -12.40
C VAL A 310 -12.58 10.37 -10.94
N ASN A 311 -13.14 11.32 -10.18
CA ASN A 311 -13.62 11.07 -8.81
C ASN A 311 -15.17 10.97 -8.76
N ALA A 312 -15.84 11.07 -9.90
CA ALA A 312 -17.29 10.97 -10.00
C ALA A 312 -17.76 9.51 -10.07
N THR A 313 -18.96 9.24 -9.58
CA THR A 313 -19.58 7.92 -9.75
C THR A 313 -20.00 7.70 -11.20
N LEU A 314 -19.93 6.44 -11.68
CA LEU A 314 -20.39 6.09 -13.04
C LEU A 314 -21.84 6.48 -13.28
N VAL A 315 -22.70 6.38 -12.26
CA VAL A 315 -24.11 6.76 -12.35
C VAL A 315 -24.26 8.25 -12.69
N GLN A 316 -23.45 9.12 -12.09
CA GLN A 316 -23.47 10.56 -12.41
C GLN A 316 -22.99 10.83 -13.84
N GLY A 317 -21.97 10.09 -14.31
CA GLY A 317 -21.48 10.15 -15.67
C GLY A 317 -22.58 9.78 -16.69
N VAL A 318 -23.31 8.71 -16.43
CA VAL A 318 -24.45 8.27 -17.29
C VAL A 318 -25.57 9.32 -17.32
N ILE A 319 -25.95 9.86 -16.16
CA ILE A 319 -26.99 10.89 -16.06
C ILE A 319 -26.59 12.17 -16.81
N SER A 320 -25.32 12.56 -16.77
CA SER A 320 -24.80 13.75 -17.48
C SER A 320 -24.49 13.51 -18.96
N ASN A 321 -24.82 12.33 -19.50
CA ASN A 321 -24.50 11.90 -20.87
C ASN A 321 -23.00 11.98 -21.20
N ASN A 322 -22.15 11.80 -20.18
CA ASN A 322 -20.68 11.78 -20.26
C ASN A 322 -20.14 10.47 -19.69
N SER A 323 -20.63 9.32 -20.20
CA SER A 323 -20.12 8.02 -19.78
C SER A 323 -18.85 7.61 -20.56
N PRO A 324 -17.94 6.84 -19.94
CA PRO A 324 -16.82 6.24 -20.63
C PRO A 324 -17.27 5.06 -21.50
N ASP A 325 -16.32 4.43 -22.22
CA ASP A 325 -16.52 3.11 -22.82
C ASP A 325 -16.24 1.99 -21.83
N LEU A 326 -15.24 2.20 -20.96
CA LEU A 326 -14.84 1.22 -19.95
C LEU A 326 -14.31 1.89 -18.66
N TYR A 327 -14.32 1.12 -17.57
CA TYR A 327 -13.84 1.54 -16.26
C TYR A 327 -13.02 0.43 -15.60
N LEU A 328 -11.84 0.77 -15.06
CA LEU A 328 -10.98 -0.16 -14.33
C LEU A 328 -11.08 0.02 -12.81
N GLN A 329 -10.84 -1.05 -12.08
CA GLN A 329 -10.87 -1.11 -10.61
C GLN A 329 -12.18 -0.59 -9.99
N LEU A 330 -13.28 -0.93 -10.63
CA LEU A 330 -14.59 -0.66 -10.05
C LEU A 330 -14.80 -1.54 -8.82
N SER A 331 -15.27 -0.94 -7.73
CA SER A 331 -15.55 -1.67 -6.50
C SER A 331 -16.44 -2.90 -6.76
N ARG A 332 -16.14 -4.00 -6.06
CA ARG A 332 -16.78 -5.31 -6.19
C ARG A 332 -18.31 -5.28 -6.28
N THR A 333 -18.98 -4.39 -5.53
CA THR A 333 -20.43 -4.30 -5.47
C THR A 333 -21.07 -3.55 -6.65
N GLU A 334 -20.29 -2.72 -7.33
CA GLU A 334 -20.81 -1.82 -8.36
C GLU A 334 -21.23 -2.52 -9.66
N PRO A 335 -20.49 -3.53 -10.19
CA PRO A 335 -20.89 -4.15 -11.46
C PRO A 335 -22.33 -4.69 -11.46
N VAL A 336 -22.74 -5.38 -10.39
CA VAL A 336 -24.11 -5.89 -10.26
C VAL A 336 -25.12 -4.76 -10.09
N ASN A 337 -24.80 -3.74 -9.29
CA ASN A 337 -25.65 -2.56 -9.14
C ASN A 337 -25.88 -1.81 -10.46
N LEU A 338 -24.85 -1.74 -11.30
CA LEU A 338 -24.93 -1.12 -12.63
C LEU A 338 -25.64 -2.02 -13.65
N ALA A 339 -25.43 -3.32 -13.57
CA ALA A 339 -26.12 -4.33 -14.40
C ALA A 339 -27.63 -4.30 -14.19
N MET A 340 -28.07 -4.24 -12.93
CA MET A 340 -29.51 -4.09 -12.60
C MET A 340 -30.15 -2.86 -13.25
N ARG A 341 -29.38 -1.79 -13.41
CA ARG A 341 -29.81 -0.54 -14.05
C ARG A 341 -29.66 -0.56 -15.56
N GLY A 342 -29.08 -1.61 -16.15
CA GLY A 342 -28.81 -1.73 -17.58
C GLY A 342 -27.69 -0.79 -18.07
N ILE A 343 -26.73 -0.46 -17.21
CA ILE A 343 -25.65 0.50 -17.50
C ILE A 343 -24.40 -0.19 -18.08
N VAL A 344 -24.10 -1.40 -17.63
CA VAL A 344 -22.93 -2.17 -18.06
C VAL A 344 -23.31 -3.30 -19.01
N TYR A 345 -22.35 -3.72 -19.82
CA TYR A 345 -22.52 -4.74 -20.85
C TYR A 345 -22.26 -6.12 -20.29
N ASP A 346 -23.00 -7.12 -20.75
CA ASP A 346 -22.81 -8.52 -20.41
C ASP A 346 -21.64 -9.10 -21.20
N LEU A 347 -20.56 -9.42 -20.49
CA LEU A 347 -19.31 -9.91 -21.10
C LEU A 347 -19.41 -11.34 -21.63
N THR A 348 -20.39 -12.13 -21.18
CA THR A 348 -20.62 -13.50 -21.72
C THR A 348 -21.04 -13.51 -23.19
N ARG A 349 -21.31 -12.32 -23.76
CA ARG A 349 -21.65 -12.17 -25.19
C ARG A 349 -20.44 -12.18 -26.11
N PHE A 350 -19.22 -12.15 -25.57
CA PHE A 350 -18.00 -12.28 -26.34
C PHE A 350 -17.63 -13.76 -26.46
N ASP A 351 -17.31 -14.21 -27.68
CA ASP A 351 -17.09 -15.63 -27.99
C ASP A 351 -15.92 -16.26 -27.23
N ASP A 352 -14.90 -15.46 -26.87
CA ASP A 352 -13.68 -15.88 -26.17
C ASP A 352 -13.73 -15.59 -24.64
N PHE A 353 -14.90 -15.25 -24.09
CA PHE A 353 -15.07 -14.92 -22.68
C PHE A 353 -14.57 -16.04 -21.74
N ASP A 354 -14.95 -17.28 -22.00
CA ASP A 354 -14.57 -18.44 -21.17
C ASP A 354 -13.05 -18.68 -21.20
N GLU A 355 -12.40 -18.44 -22.34
CA GLU A 355 -10.93 -18.52 -22.45
C GLU A 355 -10.27 -17.45 -21.58
N VAL A 356 -10.77 -16.23 -21.62
CA VAL A 356 -10.24 -15.13 -20.79
C VAL A 356 -10.39 -15.42 -19.31
N LEU A 357 -11.47 -16.05 -18.87
CA LEU A 357 -11.68 -16.42 -17.47
C LEU A 357 -10.62 -17.39 -16.93
N THR A 358 -9.98 -18.20 -17.78
CA THR A 358 -8.92 -19.14 -17.34
C THR A 358 -7.72 -18.46 -16.70
N ARG A 359 -7.54 -17.16 -16.88
CA ARG A 359 -6.45 -16.33 -16.31
C ARG A 359 -6.58 -16.14 -14.81
N PHE A 360 -7.80 -16.29 -14.28
CA PHE A 360 -8.15 -16.01 -12.88
C PHE A 360 -8.30 -17.29 -12.07
N GLN A 361 -8.44 -17.15 -10.76
CA GLN A 361 -8.83 -18.28 -9.91
C GLN A 361 -10.27 -18.70 -10.25
N PRO A 362 -10.59 -19.99 -10.19
CA PRO A 362 -11.95 -20.46 -10.43
C PRO A 362 -12.96 -19.77 -9.51
N GLY A 363 -14.02 -19.21 -10.09
CA GLY A 363 -15.05 -18.51 -9.35
C GLY A 363 -14.73 -17.04 -9.01
N ALA A 364 -13.61 -16.49 -9.50
CA ALA A 364 -13.27 -15.09 -9.28
C ALA A 364 -14.31 -14.11 -9.89
N GLU A 365 -15.06 -14.55 -10.89
CA GLU A 365 -16.17 -13.81 -11.52
C GLU A 365 -17.46 -13.82 -10.71
N THR A 366 -17.58 -14.67 -9.69
CA THR A 366 -18.82 -14.88 -8.90
C THR A 366 -19.46 -13.57 -8.37
N PRO A 367 -18.70 -12.56 -7.89
CA PRO A 367 -19.29 -11.31 -7.43
C PRO A 367 -19.98 -10.50 -8.52
N TYR A 368 -19.64 -10.76 -9.78
CA TYR A 368 -20.07 -9.98 -10.94
C TYR A 368 -21.18 -10.65 -11.72
N ILE A 369 -21.69 -11.80 -11.23
CA ILE A 369 -22.76 -12.55 -11.85
C ILE A 369 -24.12 -11.93 -11.47
N TYR A 370 -24.90 -11.52 -12.46
CA TYR A 370 -26.29 -11.12 -12.26
C TYR A 370 -27.19 -11.80 -13.30
N ARG A 371 -28.24 -12.49 -12.84
CA ARG A 371 -29.04 -13.42 -13.65
C ARG A 371 -28.13 -14.46 -14.31
N SER A 372 -28.11 -14.51 -15.64
CA SER A 372 -27.25 -15.42 -16.43
C SER A 372 -25.99 -14.76 -16.98
N GLY A 373 -25.82 -13.44 -16.82
CA GLY A 373 -24.69 -12.69 -17.37
C GLY A 373 -23.57 -12.43 -16.36
N VAL A 374 -22.37 -12.12 -16.86
CA VAL A 374 -21.21 -11.67 -16.10
C VAL A 374 -20.85 -10.24 -16.55
N TYR A 375 -20.81 -9.31 -15.62
CA TYR A 375 -20.75 -7.89 -15.93
C TYR A 375 -19.43 -7.21 -15.60
N ALA A 376 -18.43 -7.96 -15.15
CA ALA A 376 -17.05 -7.49 -15.03
C ALA A 376 -16.07 -8.65 -15.15
N LEU A 377 -14.83 -8.35 -15.61
CA LEU A 377 -13.68 -9.24 -15.38
C LEU A 377 -13.04 -8.88 -14.04
N PRO A 378 -12.52 -9.86 -13.27
CA PRO A 378 -11.72 -9.60 -12.10
C PRO A 378 -10.48 -8.77 -12.45
N ASP A 379 -10.27 -7.63 -11.79
CA ASP A 379 -9.13 -6.74 -11.99
C ASP A 379 -8.10 -6.93 -10.87
N SER A 380 -8.54 -6.79 -9.62
CA SER A 380 -7.74 -7.13 -8.46
C SER A 380 -8.44 -8.16 -7.58
N GLN A 381 -7.66 -8.97 -6.87
CA GLN A 381 -8.18 -9.89 -5.87
C GLN A 381 -7.31 -9.84 -4.62
N THR A 382 -7.95 -9.67 -3.46
CA THR A 382 -7.32 -9.67 -2.15
C THR A 382 -8.02 -10.64 -1.22
N PHE A 383 -7.32 -11.12 -0.22
CA PHE A 383 -7.82 -12.04 0.78
C PHE A 383 -6.97 -11.93 2.05
N ASN A 384 -7.49 -12.41 3.16
CA ASN A 384 -6.80 -12.37 4.43
C ASN A 384 -5.76 -13.50 4.55
N VAL A 385 -4.67 -13.19 5.26
CA VAL A 385 -3.67 -14.13 5.75
C VAL A 385 -3.38 -13.85 7.23
N LEU A 386 -2.75 -14.77 7.91
CA LEU A 386 -2.30 -14.60 9.27
C LEU A 386 -0.92 -13.93 9.26
N PHE A 387 -0.76 -12.84 10.00
CA PHE A 387 0.51 -12.18 10.29
C PHE A 387 0.95 -12.53 11.70
N TYR A 388 2.22 -12.83 11.90
CA TYR A 388 2.74 -13.13 13.24
C TYR A 388 4.17 -12.62 13.43
N ARG A 389 4.45 -12.14 14.64
CA ARG A 389 5.78 -11.78 15.12
C ARG A 389 6.46 -13.04 15.64
N LYS A 390 7.33 -13.63 14.81
CA LYS A 390 8.00 -14.89 15.15
C LYS A 390 8.89 -14.75 16.38
N ASP A 391 9.57 -13.60 16.53
CA ASP A 391 10.39 -13.28 17.69
C ASP A 391 9.57 -13.37 19.01
N ILE A 392 8.39 -12.76 19.04
CA ILE A 392 7.51 -12.75 20.22
C ILE A 392 6.86 -14.11 20.45
N LEU A 393 6.38 -14.77 19.40
CA LEU A 393 5.77 -16.09 19.53
C LEU A 393 6.79 -17.12 20.02
N ASP A 394 8.02 -17.08 19.53
CA ASP A 394 9.13 -17.96 19.98
C ASP A 394 9.47 -17.72 21.45
N GLU A 395 9.58 -16.47 21.89
CA GLU A 395 9.81 -16.09 23.30
C GLU A 395 8.72 -16.62 24.22
N LEU A 396 7.45 -16.46 23.80
CA LEU A 396 6.30 -16.94 24.57
C LEU A 396 6.00 -18.43 24.38
N LYS A 397 6.77 -19.12 23.53
CA LYS A 397 6.58 -20.53 23.16
C LYS A 397 5.18 -20.83 22.63
N ILE A 398 4.65 -19.91 21.86
CA ILE A 398 3.36 -20.02 21.18
C ILE A 398 3.62 -20.53 19.76
N LYS A 399 2.96 -21.62 19.38
CA LYS A 399 2.98 -22.10 17.99
C LYS A 399 2.09 -21.22 17.13
N VAL A 400 2.43 -21.09 15.84
CA VAL A 400 1.57 -20.43 14.86
C VAL A 400 0.27 -21.21 14.76
N PRO A 401 -0.90 -20.60 15.02
CA PRO A 401 -2.17 -21.32 15.07
C PRO A 401 -2.66 -21.72 13.66
N GLU A 402 -3.03 -22.96 13.50
CA GLU A 402 -3.65 -23.51 12.30
C GLU A 402 -5.19 -23.60 12.44
N THR A 403 -5.68 -23.62 13.67
CA THR A 403 -7.11 -23.69 13.99
C THR A 403 -7.58 -22.48 14.79
N TRP A 404 -8.88 -22.22 14.77
CA TRP A 404 -9.47 -21.13 15.59
C TRP A 404 -9.35 -21.38 17.08
N ASP A 405 -9.36 -22.65 17.52
CA ASP A 405 -9.17 -23.00 18.93
C ASP A 405 -7.72 -22.71 19.37
N GLU A 406 -6.75 -22.98 18.50
CA GLU A 406 -5.35 -22.61 18.74
C GLU A 406 -5.15 -21.09 18.70
N PHE A 407 -5.84 -20.36 17.79
CA PHE A 407 -5.81 -18.91 17.77
C PHE A 407 -6.38 -18.30 19.05
N LEU A 408 -7.47 -18.88 19.59
CA LEU A 408 -8.03 -18.45 20.88
C LEU A 408 -7.07 -18.76 22.05
N ALA A 409 -6.42 -19.91 22.03
CA ALA A 409 -5.41 -20.25 23.03
C ALA A 409 -4.20 -19.30 22.96
N ALA A 410 -3.75 -18.95 21.74
CA ALA A 410 -2.70 -17.94 21.53
C ALA A 410 -3.15 -16.56 22.03
N THR A 411 -4.39 -16.15 21.75
CA THR A 411 -4.98 -14.91 22.28
C THR A 411 -4.88 -14.87 23.80
N ALA A 412 -5.32 -15.91 24.50
CA ALA A 412 -5.23 -15.98 25.95
C ALA A 412 -3.77 -15.97 26.46
N ALA A 413 -2.83 -16.53 25.70
CA ALA A 413 -1.42 -16.54 26.06
C ALA A 413 -0.79 -15.13 25.96
N VAL A 414 -1.04 -14.38 24.88
CA VAL A 414 -0.51 -13.03 24.72
C VAL A 414 -1.19 -12.05 25.67
N GLN A 415 -2.49 -12.21 25.97
CA GLN A 415 -3.20 -11.36 26.93
C GLN A 415 -2.64 -11.44 28.34
N ARG A 416 -2.10 -12.60 28.76
CA ARG A 416 -1.37 -12.72 30.04
C ARG A 416 -0.11 -11.85 30.11
N LYS A 417 0.33 -11.32 28.98
CA LYS A 417 1.48 -10.43 28.84
C LYS A 417 1.05 -9.02 28.43
N ASN A 418 -0.17 -8.63 28.73
CA ASN A 418 -0.76 -7.33 28.39
C ASN A 418 -0.72 -6.99 26.89
N MET A 419 -0.63 -8.00 26.04
CA MET A 419 -0.73 -7.91 24.59
C MET A 419 -2.10 -8.37 24.13
N ASN A 420 -2.40 -8.26 22.84
CA ASN A 420 -3.66 -8.75 22.28
C ASN A 420 -3.44 -9.41 20.91
N THR A 421 -4.50 -9.94 20.32
CA THR A 421 -4.54 -10.39 18.93
C THR A 421 -5.48 -9.51 18.12
N TYR A 422 -5.44 -9.64 16.80
CA TYR A 422 -6.27 -8.83 15.90
C TYR A 422 -7.06 -9.72 14.94
N LEU A 423 -8.35 -9.43 14.84
CA LEU A 423 -9.22 -9.92 13.79
C LEU A 423 -9.74 -8.72 12.98
N PRO A 424 -9.74 -8.82 11.64
CA PRO A 424 -10.19 -7.70 10.81
C PRO A 424 -11.67 -7.43 11.03
N TYR A 425 -11.94 -6.20 11.40
CA TYR A 425 -13.26 -5.64 11.49
C TYR A 425 -13.31 -4.34 10.68
N THR A 426 -14.23 -4.23 9.75
CA THR A 426 -14.42 -3.02 8.96
C THR A 426 -15.72 -2.36 9.40
N LYS A 427 -15.60 -1.25 10.12
CA LYS A 427 -16.76 -0.43 10.50
C LYS A 427 -17.36 0.20 9.24
N ILE A 428 -18.63 -0.04 9.01
CA ILE A 428 -19.33 0.50 7.85
C ILE A 428 -19.85 1.90 8.20
N THR A 429 -19.22 2.92 7.63
CA THR A 429 -19.68 4.29 7.75
C THR A 429 -20.77 4.61 6.72
N ALA A 430 -21.52 5.69 6.91
CA ALA A 430 -22.54 6.13 5.95
C ALA A 430 -21.95 6.47 4.56
N ALA A 431 -20.65 6.81 4.48
CA ALA A 431 -19.94 7.05 3.23
C ALA A 431 -19.54 5.74 2.52
N ASP A 432 -19.39 4.63 3.26
CA ASP A 432 -18.89 3.35 2.74
C ASP A 432 -20.01 2.43 2.25
N THR A 433 -21.28 2.84 2.39
CA THR A 433 -22.46 1.99 2.12
C THR A 433 -22.57 1.49 0.68
N VAL A 434 -21.79 2.05 -0.25
CA VAL A 434 -21.81 1.66 -1.67
C VAL A 434 -20.68 0.68 -2.00
N ASN A 435 -19.61 0.64 -1.20
CA ASN A 435 -18.35 -0.01 -1.56
C ASN A 435 -18.01 -1.29 -0.79
N THR A 436 -18.75 -1.59 0.28
CA THR A 436 -18.47 -2.76 1.13
C THR A 436 -19.40 -3.93 0.78
N GLY A 437 -18.95 -4.83 -0.07
CA GLY A 437 -19.60 -6.10 -0.32
C GLY A 437 -19.53 -7.03 0.89
N VAL A 438 -20.48 -7.96 0.98
CA VAL A 438 -20.55 -8.96 2.08
C VAL A 438 -19.32 -9.85 2.13
N GLY A 439 -18.62 -10.02 1.01
CA GLY A 439 -17.34 -10.73 0.93
C GLY A 439 -16.12 -9.93 1.36
N GLY A 440 -16.31 -8.72 1.91
CA GLY A 440 -15.21 -7.86 2.30
C GLY A 440 -14.21 -8.50 3.27
N LEU A 441 -13.16 -7.78 3.59
CA LEU A 441 -12.03 -8.26 4.38
C LEU A 441 -12.35 -8.53 5.87
N SER A 442 -13.62 -8.47 6.28
CA SER A 442 -14.09 -8.91 7.59
C SER A 442 -13.97 -10.43 7.75
N ILE A 443 -13.71 -10.89 8.97
CA ILE A 443 -13.48 -12.32 9.22
C ILE A 443 -14.77 -13.14 9.30
N PHE A 444 -15.92 -12.53 9.62
CA PHE A 444 -17.18 -13.28 9.79
C PHE A 444 -17.60 -14.10 8.57
N PRO A 445 -17.62 -13.56 7.34
CA PRO A 445 -17.92 -14.33 6.14
C PRO A 445 -16.98 -15.53 5.94
N THR A 446 -15.69 -15.33 6.23
CA THR A 446 -14.68 -16.40 6.18
C THR A 446 -15.00 -17.53 7.16
N MET A 447 -15.25 -17.20 8.43
CA MET A 447 -15.62 -18.19 9.44
C MET A 447 -16.91 -18.94 9.06
N LEU A 448 -17.88 -18.23 8.48
CA LEU A 448 -19.14 -18.82 8.02
C LEU A 448 -18.93 -19.83 6.89
N LEU A 449 -18.14 -19.47 5.88
CA LEU A 449 -17.79 -20.38 4.79
C LEU A 449 -17.03 -21.63 5.27
N GLN A 450 -16.11 -21.48 6.22
CA GLN A 450 -15.35 -22.58 6.82
C GLN A 450 -16.25 -23.59 7.55
N LYS A 451 -17.36 -23.14 8.14
CA LYS A 451 -18.37 -23.99 8.78
C LYS A 451 -19.44 -24.50 7.81
N GLY A 452 -19.23 -24.34 6.50
CA GLY A 452 -20.18 -24.77 5.47
C GLY A 452 -21.45 -23.93 5.39
N GLY A 453 -21.49 -22.78 6.06
CA GLY A 453 -22.58 -21.83 5.97
C GLY A 453 -22.50 -20.96 4.71
N SER A 454 -23.55 -20.18 4.47
CA SER A 454 -23.64 -19.24 3.36
C SER A 454 -24.31 -17.95 3.82
N ILE A 455 -23.97 -16.83 3.16
CA ILE A 455 -24.59 -15.52 3.37
C ILE A 455 -26.03 -15.51 2.84
N TYR A 456 -26.27 -16.21 1.75
CA TYR A 456 -27.57 -16.28 1.08
C TYR A 456 -28.09 -17.70 1.00
N ASN A 457 -29.39 -17.87 0.80
CA ASN A 457 -30.00 -19.14 0.45
C ASN A 457 -29.54 -19.61 -0.96
N SER A 458 -29.84 -20.86 -1.32
CA SER A 458 -29.45 -21.45 -2.60
C SER A 458 -30.00 -20.70 -3.82
N GLU A 459 -31.12 -20.01 -3.67
CA GLU A 459 -31.81 -19.26 -4.73
C GLU A 459 -31.34 -17.80 -4.83
N TYR A 460 -30.46 -17.34 -3.92
CA TYR A 460 -30.03 -15.95 -3.82
C TYR A 460 -31.18 -14.93 -3.70
N SER A 461 -32.28 -15.35 -3.09
CA SER A 461 -33.50 -14.56 -2.91
C SER A 461 -33.62 -13.96 -1.50
N GLU A 462 -32.90 -14.52 -0.54
CA GLU A 462 -32.90 -14.09 0.87
C GLU A 462 -31.50 -14.34 1.49
N THR A 463 -31.19 -13.59 2.55
CA THR A 463 -30.02 -13.91 3.36
C THR A 463 -30.27 -15.12 4.25
N ALA A 464 -29.22 -15.93 4.46
CA ALA A 464 -29.21 -17.09 5.37
C ALA A 464 -28.58 -16.76 6.75
N LEU A 465 -28.47 -15.47 7.10
CA LEU A 465 -27.86 -15.01 8.35
C LEU A 465 -28.60 -15.48 9.61
N ASN A 466 -29.88 -15.84 9.50
CA ASN A 466 -30.67 -16.42 10.60
C ASN A 466 -30.63 -17.96 10.66
N SER A 467 -29.78 -18.60 9.85
CA SER A 467 -29.59 -20.05 9.92
C SER A 467 -28.87 -20.46 11.21
N PRO A 468 -29.08 -21.68 11.72
CA PRO A 468 -28.40 -22.17 12.94
C PRO A 468 -26.87 -22.06 12.87
N VAL A 469 -26.27 -22.35 11.71
CA VAL A 469 -24.84 -22.25 11.48
C VAL A 469 -24.37 -20.80 11.55
N SER A 470 -25.11 -19.88 10.89
CA SER A 470 -24.76 -18.47 10.87
C SER A 470 -24.84 -17.85 12.28
N ILE A 471 -25.90 -18.17 13.05
CA ILE A 471 -26.04 -17.71 14.44
C ILE A 471 -24.89 -18.23 15.31
N ALA A 472 -24.51 -19.50 15.17
CA ALA A 472 -23.42 -20.07 15.93
C ALA A 472 -22.06 -19.43 15.62
N VAL A 473 -21.77 -19.21 14.32
CA VAL A 473 -20.55 -18.54 13.87
C VAL A 473 -20.53 -17.07 14.24
N PHE A 474 -21.66 -16.38 14.14
CA PHE A 474 -21.78 -14.99 14.53
C PHE A 474 -21.51 -14.81 16.03
N LYS A 475 -22.08 -15.70 16.85
CA LYS A 475 -21.77 -15.73 18.28
C LYS A 475 -20.27 -16.00 18.53
N TYR A 476 -19.68 -16.99 17.86
CA TYR A 476 -18.28 -17.32 18.02
C TYR A 476 -17.37 -16.14 17.68
N TRP A 477 -17.67 -15.42 16.58
CA TRP A 477 -16.94 -14.22 16.18
C TRP A 477 -17.10 -13.07 17.18
N THR A 478 -18.35 -12.74 17.58
CA THR A 478 -18.61 -11.66 18.53
C THR A 478 -18.06 -11.93 19.94
N ASP A 479 -17.93 -13.20 20.34
CA ASP A 479 -17.32 -13.59 21.63
C ASP A 479 -15.85 -13.14 21.72
N TYR A 480 -15.10 -13.03 20.61
CA TYR A 480 -13.74 -12.47 20.63
C TYR A 480 -13.70 -11.03 21.17
N TYR A 481 -14.69 -10.25 20.90
CA TYR A 481 -14.77 -8.85 21.32
C TYR A 481 -15.48 -8.69 22.66
N SER A 482 -16.62 -9.33 22.84
CA SER A 482 -17.44 -9.17 24.04
C SER A 482 -16.95 -9.96 25.25
N ARG A 483 -16.24 -11.10 25.02
CA ARG A 483 -15.76 -11.99 26.11
C ARG A 483 -14.25 -12.03 26.23
N TYR A 484 -13.53 -11.97 25.08
CA TYR A 484 -12.07 -12.10 25.06
C TYR A 484 -11.38 -10.75 24.83
N SER A 485 -12.14 -9.66 24.91
CA SER A 485 -11.63 -8.28 24.97
C SER A 485 -10.72 -7.90 23.80
N LEU A 486 -11.00 -8.38 22.57
CA LEU A 486 -10.37 -7.84 21.39
C LEU A 486 -10.89 -6.42 21.16
N ASP A 487 -10.00 -5.57 20.70
CA ASP A 487 -10.30 -4.17 20.37
C ASP A 487 -10.81 -4.07 18.92
N ALA A 488 -12.04 -3.60 18.74
CA ALA A 488 -12.65 -3.45 17.43
C ALA A 488 -12.04 -2.29 16.61
N ASP A 489 -11.47 -1.30 17.27
CA ASP A 489 -10.87 -0.12 16.65
C ASP A 489 -9.32 -0.16 16.66
N ALA A 490 -8.72 -1.35 16.89
CA ALA A 490 -7.27 -1.50 16.95
C ALA A 490 -6.59 -1.11 15.64
N ASN A 491 -5.59 -0.25 15.69
CA ASN A 491 -4.70 0.00 14.57
C ASN A 491 -3.68 -1.15 14.47
N PHE A 492 -4.02 -2.16 13.66
CA PHE A 492 -3.20 -3.36 13.52
C PHE A 492 -1.78 -3.05 13.05
N TYR A 493 -1.60 -2.17 12.08
CA TYR A 493 -0.28 -1.80 11.57
C TYR A 493 0.64 -1.28 12.69
N GLN A 494 0.17 -0.29 13.44
CA GLN A 494 0.98 0.30 14.51
C GLN A 494 1.24 -0.69 15.64
N ARG A 495 0.22 -1.42 16.09
CA ARG A 495 0.33 -2.33 17.22
C ARG A 495 1.10 -3.61 16.90
N PHE A 496 1.05 -4.08 15.66
CA PHE A 496 1.89 -5.20 15.20
C PHE A 496 3.37 -4.77 15.10
N ARG A 497 3.61 -3.60 14.56
CA ARG A 497 4.94 -2.99 14.45
C ARG A 497 5.65 -2.89 15.80
N ILE A 498 4.96 -2.42 16.84
CA ILE A 498 5.50 -2.31 18.20
C ILE A 498 5.43 -3.62 19.00
N GLY A 499 4.74 -4.65 18.50
CA GLY A 499 4.64 -5.98 19.13
C GLY A 499 3.48 -6.15 20.10
N THR A 500 2.67 -5.15 20.41
CA THR A 500 1.53 -5.27 21.34
C THR A 500 0.35 -6.03 20.75
N ILE A 501 0.32 -6.24 19.44
CA ILE A 501 -0.51 -7.23 18.74
C ILE A 501 0.41 -8.12 17.89
N PRO A 502 1.03 -9.15 18.48
CA PRO A 502 2.00 -9.98 17.78
C PRO A 502 1.39 -11.00 16.81
N LEU A 503 0.07 -11.14 16.82
CA LEU A 503 -0.66 -12.11 16.00
C LEU A 503 -1.96 -11.48 15.51
N GLY A 504 -2.19 -11.49 14.21
CA GLY A 504 -3.40 -10.92 13.66
C GLY A 504 -3.68 -11.30 12.22
N ILE A 505 -4.93 -11.19 11.81
CA ILE A 505 -5.38 -11.49 10.45
C ILE A 505 -5.59 -10.17 9.71
N ALA A 506 -4.99 -10.06 8.52
CA ALA A 506 -5.11 -8.87 7.67
C ALA A 506 -5.00 -9.26 6.19
N PRO A 507 -5.37 -8.36 5.24
CA PRO A 507 -5.16 -8.59 3.82
C PRO A 507 -3.69 -8.88 3.52
N TYR A 508 -3.42 -9.83 2.60
CA TYR A 508 -2.02 -10.14 2.25
C TYR A 508 -1.25 -8.91 1.72
N THR A 509 -1.95 -7.92 1.18
CA THR A 509 -1.35 -6.64 0.75
C THR A 509 -0.77 -5.82 1.89
N GLN A 510 -1.19 -6.05 3.15
CA GLN A 510 -0.59 -5.44 4.34
C GLN A 510 0.91 -5.80 4.49
N TYR A 511 1.33 -6.93 3.91
CA TYR A 511 2.74 -7.31 3.79
C TYR A 511 3.59 -6.18 3.21
N LEU A 512 3.11 -5.56 2.12
CA LEU A 512 3.82 -4.49 1.42
C LEU A 512 4.02 -3.26 2.33
N THR A 513 3.02 -2.96 3.16
CA THR A 513 3.11 -1.85 4.12
C THR A 513 4.16 -2.13 5.20
N PHE A 514 4.18 -3.34 5.77
CA PHE A 514 5.20 -3.72 6.76
C PHE A 514 6.60 -3.72 6.13
N ALA A 515 6.76 -4.36 4.99
CA ALA A 515 8.06 -4.46 4.32
C ALA A 515 8.62 -3.10 3.87
N ALA A 516 7.74 -2.15 3.46
CA ALA A 516 8.17 -0.82 3.04
C ALA A 516 8.39 0.15 4.21
N SER A 517 7.53 0.09 5.24
CA SER A 517 7.40 1.19 6.21
C SER A 517 7.74 0.80 7.65
N ALA A 518 8.15 -0.44 7.91
CA ALA A 518 8.53 -0.91 9.25
C ALA A 518 9.88 -1.65 9.25
N PRO A 519 10.98 -0.97 8.86
CA PRO A 519 12.30 -1.60 8.74
C PRO A 519 12.87 -2.10 10.08
N GLU A 520 12.40 -1.60 11.22
CA GLU A 520 12.82 -2.01 12.57
C GLU A 520 12.33 -3.40 12.97
N ILE A 521 11.32 -3.93 12.28
CA ILE A 521 10.83 -5.28 12.49
C ILE A 521 11.18 -6.22 11.31
N ASP A 522 12.05 -5.79 10.42
CA ASP A 522 12.46 -6.63 9.30
C ASP A 522 13.10 -7.94 9.81
N GLY A 523 12.70 -9.06 9.20
CA GLY A 523 13.11 -10.39 9.64
C GLY A 523 12.50 -10.90 10.96
N LYS A 524 11.70 -10.10 11.69
CA LYS A 524 11.06 -10.49 12.96
C LYS A 524 9.62 -11.03 12.78
N TRP A 525 9.05 -10.99 11.59
CA TRP A 525 7.67 -11.40 11.31
C TRP A 525 7.55 -12.22 10.04
N GLU A 526 6.46 -12.93 9.93
CA GLU A 526 6.13 -13.76 8.77
C GLU A 526 4.61 -13.82 8.59
N ILE A 527 4.17 -14.44 7.49
CA ILE A 527 2.77 -14.74 7.22
C ILE A 527 2.51 -16.24 7.18
N ALA A 528 1.28 -16.63 7.49
CA ALA A 528 0.78 -17.99 7.36
C ALA A 528 -0.65 -17.98 6.80
N GLU A 529 -1.17 -19.14 6.44
CA GLU A 529 -2.59 -19.29 6.13
C GLU A 529 -3.45 -18.89 7.34
N ILE A 530 -4.67 -18.43 7.07
CA ILE A 530 -5.62 -18.14 8.17
C ILE A 530 -5.98 -19.42 8.93
N PRO A 531 -6.26 -19.32 10.22
CA PRO A 531 -6.80 -20.43 10.98
C PRO A 531 -8.11 -20.96 10.38
N GLY A 532 -8.33 -22.26 10.51
CA GLY A 532 -9.53 -22.91 10.05
C GLY A 532 -10.32 -23.62 11.15
N PHE A 533 -11.56 -23.99 10.84
CA PHE A 533 -12.30 -24.94 11.67
C PHE A 533 -12.00 -26.38 11.24
N ILE A 534 -11.92 -27.28 12.21
CA ILE A 534 -11.85 -28.72 11.94
C ILE A 534 -13.22 -29.19 11.47
N GLY A 535 -13.28 -29.81 10.29
CA GLY A 535 -14.48 -30.42 9.74
C GLY A 535 -14.80 -31.76 10.35
N GLU A 536 -15.95 -32.34 10.00
CA GLU A 536 -16.36 -33.69 10.45
C GLU A 536 -15.41 -34.78 9.92
N ASP A 537 -14.72 -34.52 8.79
CA ASP A 537 -13.70 -35.39 8.22
C ASP A 537 -12.32 -35.27 8.89
N GLY A 538 -12.21 -34.47 9.94
CA GLY A 538 -10.98 -34.21 10.69
C GLY A 538 -10.00 -33.27 9.95
N LYS A 539 -10.34 -32.73 8.80
CA LYS A 539 -9.49 -31.77 8.05
C LYS A 539 -9.79 -30.35 8.46
N ILE A 540 -8.75 -29.51 8.41
CA ILE A 540 -8.88 -28.08 8.66
C ILE A 540 -9.38 -27.38 7.41
N SER A 541 -10.47 -26.63 7.53
CA SER A 541 -11.00 -25.79 6.46
C SER A 541 -10.43 -24.36 6.56
N ASN A 542 -9.45 -24.04 5.73
CA ASN A 542 -8.85 -22.69 5.63
C ASN A 542 -9.46 -21.86 4.48
N ILE A 543 -10.71 -22.13 4.10
CA ILE A 543 -11.43 -21.31 3.11
C ILE A 543 -11.44 -19.86 3.57
N CYS A 544 -11.17 -18.93 2.65
CA CYS A 544 -11.19 -17.49 2.92
C CYS A 544 -12.16 -16.77 1.97
N ALA A 545 -12.93 -15.83 2.48
CA ALA A 545 -13.72 -14.95 1.64
C ALA A 545 -12.79 -14.01 0.85
N GLY A 546 -13.08 -13.83 -0.45
CA GLY A 546 -12.35 -12.91 -1.31
C GLY A 546 -12.88 -11.48 -1.26
N ALA A 547 -12.03 -10.54 -1.62
CA ALA A 547 -12.34 -9.15 -1.90
C ALA A 547 -11.58 -8.70 -3.16
N GLY A 548 -11.97 -7.56 -3.74
CA GLY A 548 -11.28 -7.07 -4.94
C GLY A 548 -12.11 -6.07 -5.73
N SER A 549 -11.72 -5.89 -6.98
CA SER A 549 -12.36 -4.98 -7.92
C SER A 549 -12.54 -5.64 -9.29
N GLY A 550 -13.41 -5.06 -10.10
CA GLY A 550 -13.65 -5.53 -11.47
C GLY A 550 -13.49 -4.43 -12.50
N CYS A 551 -13.29 -4.81 -13.74
CA CYS A 551 -13.30 -3.90 -14.89
C CYS A 551 -14.54 -4.18 -15.77
N VAL A 552 -15.19 -3.11 -16.21
CA VAL A 552 -16.48 -3.15 -16.89
C VAL A 552 -16.45 -2.45 -18.25
N ILE A 553 -17.31 -2.90 -19.17
CA ILE A 553 -17.63 -2.21 -20.41
C ILE A 553 -19.01 -1.57 -20.26
N MET A 554 -19.15 -0.33 -20.69
CA MET A 554 -20.43 0.36 -20.62
C MET A 554 -21.36 -0.12 -21.74
N LYS A 555 -22.65 -0.35 -21.41
CA LYS A 555 -23.66 -0.73 -22.41
C LYS A 555 -23.84 0.32 -23.51
N SER A 556 -23.68 1.59 -23.17
CA SER A 556 -23.76 2.73 -24.08
C SER A 556 -22.58 2.86 -25.05
N SER A 557 -21.49 2.15 -24.80
CA SER A 557 -20.30 2.17 -25.69
C SER A 557 -20.69 1.73 -27.10
N LYS A 558 -20.17 2.48 -28.10
CA LYS A 558 -20.25 2.12 -29.52
C LYS A 558 -19.06 1.28 -29.98
N HIS A 559 -18.05 1.11 -29.12
CA HIS A 559 -16.77 0.48 -29.37
C HIS A 559 -16.57 -0.75 -28.47
N LYS A 560 -17.59 -1.62 -28.36
CA LYS A 560 -17.57 -2.75 -27.41
C LYS A 560 -16.49 -3.76 -27.70
N ASP A 561 -16.26 -4.04 -29.00
CA ASP A 561 -15.22 -4.99 -29.42
C ASP A 561 -13.81 -4.43 -29.12
N ASP A 562 -13.56 -3.16 -29.38
CA ASP A 562 -12.30 -2.49 -29.05
C ASP A 562 -12.10 -2.42 -27.52
N ALA A 563 -13.18 -2.20 -26.77
CA ALA A 563 -13.16 -2.21 -25.31
C ALA A 563 -12.86 -3.62 -24.76
N TRP A 564 -13.38 -4.66 -25.40
CA TRP A 564 -13.08 -6.03 -25.05
C TRP A 564 -11.63 -6.39 -25.34
N GLU A 565 -11.08 -6.00 -26.48
CA GLU A 565 -9.66 -6.15 -26.80
C GLU A 565 -8.78 -5.45 -25.74
N PHE A 566 -9.20 -4.25 -25.27
CA PHE A 566 -8.51 -3.56 -24.21
C PHE A 566 -8.56 -4.33 -22.88
N LEU A 567 -9.70 -4.86 -22.46
CA LEU A 567 -9.82 -5.66 -21.24
C LEU A 567 -9.00 -6.96 -21.31
N LYS A 568 -8.95 -7.62 -22.47
CA LYS A 568 -8.09 -8.78 -22.69
C LYS A 568 -6.61 -8.42 -22.54
N TRP A 569 -6.20 -7.31 -23.12
CA TRP A 569 -4.84 -6.80 -22.96
C TRP A 569 -4.55 -6.42 -21.51
N TRP A 570 -5.44 -5.65 -20.86
CA TRP A 570 -5.27 -5.22 -19.49
C TRP A 570 -5.13 -6.37 -18.49
N THR A 571 -5.97 -7.38 -18.62
CA THR A 571 -5.99 -8.54 -17.72
C THR A 571 -4.97 -9.61 -18.07
N SER A 572 -4.16 -9.42 -19.12
CA SER A 572 -3.10 -10.37 -19.49
C SER A 572 -1.97 -10.39 -18.47
N ALA A 573 -1.28 -11.53 -18.34
CA ALA A 573 -0.17 -11.71 -17.43
C ALA A 573 0.97 -10.70 -17.69
N ASP A 574 1.29 -10.44 -18.95
CA ASP A 574 2.35 -9.52 -19.34
C ASP A 574 2.04 -8.08 -18.93
N THR A 575 0.82 -7.61 -19.22
CA THR A 575 0.42 -6.23 -18.88
C THR A 575 0.34 -6.02 -17.39
N GLN A 576 -0.26 -6.95 -16.65
CA GLN A 576 -0.37 -6.86 -15.18
C GLN A 576 0.99 -6.89 -14.52
N TYR A 577 1.91 -7.74 -15.00
CA TYR A 577 3.29 -7.76 -14.52
C TYR A 577 4.04 -6.47 -14.84
N GLU A 578 4.01 -5.99 -16.09
CA GLU A 578 4.71 -4.78 -16.48
C GLU A 578 4.18 -3.55 -15.75
N TYR A 579 2.87 -3.46 -15.58
CA TYR A 579 2.24 -2.37 -14.84
C TYR A 579 2.71 -2.36 -13.38
N SER A 580 2.65 -3.51 -12.71
CA SER A 580 3.12 -3.64 -11.33
C SER A 580 4.61 -3.34 -11.19
N ALA A 581 5.45 -3.91 -12.05
CA ALA A 581 6.90 -3.70 -12.01
C ALA A 581 7.29 -2.22 -12.23
N LYS A 582 6.60 -1.53 -13.14
CA LYS A 582 6.82 -0.09 -13.36
C LYS A 582 6.34 0.75 -12.20
N LEU A 583 5.20 0.42 -11.59
CA LEU A 583 4.74 1.10 -10.38
C LEU A 583 5.69 0.85 -9.21
N GLU A 584 6.17 -0.38 -9.03
CA GLU A 584 7.13 -0.72 -7.99
C GLU A 584 8.47 0.04 -8.19
N SER A 585 8.88 0.28 -9.44
CA SER A 585 10.08 1.09 -9.72
C SER A 585 9.91 2.58 -9.36
N VAL A 586 8.68 3.09 -9.32
CA VAL A 586 8.37 4.50 -8.99
C VAL A 586 8.02 4.67 -7.51
N LEU A 587 7.20 3.77 -6.96
CA LEU A 587 6.61 3.86 -5.62
C LEU A 587 7.24 2.91 -4.60
N GLY A 588 8.29 2.19 -4.98
CA GLY A 588 8.86 1.11 -4.16
C GLY A 588 7.87 -0.05 -4.02
N GLN A 589 8.06 -0.89 -3.00
CA GLN A 589 7.24 -2.09 -2.78
C GLN A 589 5.74 -1.80 -2.68
N LEU A 590 5.35 -0.60 -2.23
CA LEU A 590 3.94 -0.17 -2.16
C LEU A 590 3.28 -0.04 -3.54
N GLY A 591 4.05 0.07 -4.61
CA GLY A 591 3.55 0.07 -6.00
C GLY A 591 3.14 -1.30 -6.52
N ARG A 592 3.42 -2.38 -5.80
CA ARG A 592 3.05 -3.76 -6.22
C ARG A 592 1.54 -3.93 -6.14
N VAL A 593 0.93 -4.32 -7.25
CA VAL A 593 -0.53 -4.43 -7.37
C VAL A 593 -1.06 -5.79 -6.90
N ALA A 594 -2.26 -5.80 -6.37
CA ALA A 594 -2.99 -7.01 -6.01
C ALA A 594 -3.69 -7.59 -7.25
N THR A 595 -2.92 -8.10 -8.21
CA THR A 595 -3.48 -8.63 -9.46
C THR A 595 -4.37 -9.84 -9.22
N SER A 596 -5.44 -9.97 -10.02
CA SER A 596 -6.27 -11.17 -10.09
C SER A 596 -5.74 -12.22 -11.08
N ASN A 597 -4.74 -11.89 -11.90
CA ASN A 597 -4.13 -12.79 -12.86
C ASN A 597 -3.11 -13.72 -12.16
N LYS A 598 -3.34 -15.04 -12.26
CA LYS A 598 -2.52 -16.07 -11.61
C LYS A 598 -1.05 -16.02 -12.05
N ASP A 599 -0.82 -15.92 -13.36
CA ASP A 599 0.53 -15.97 -13.91
C ASP A 599 1.30 -14.67 -13.67
N ALA A 600 0.58 -13.53 -13.63
CA ALA A 600 1.20 -12.25 -13.26
C ALA A 600 1.68 -12.27 -11.82
N LEU A 601 0.88 -12.77 -10.85
CA LEU A 601 1.26 -12.82 -9.44
C LEU A 601 2.56 -13.62 -9.23
N LEU A 602 2.73 -14.73 -9.95
CA LEU A 602 3.93 -15.58 -9.88
C LEU A 602 5.20 -14.86 -10.32
N ARG A 603 5.08 -13.83 -11.13
CA ARG A 603 6.21 -13.06 -11.69
C ARG A 603 6.57 -11.84 -10.84
N LEU A 604 5.71 -11.43 -9.90
CA LEU A 604 5.97 -10.29 -9.03
C LEU A 604 7.05 -10.59 -8.00
N SER A 605 7.70 -9.54 -7.51
CA SER A 605 8.91 -9.61 -6.65
C SER A 605 8.61 -10.03 -5.20
N TRP A 606 7.88 -11.13 -5.01
CA TRP A 606 7.63 -11.72 -3.69
C TRP A 606 8.81 -12.59 -3.25
N ASP A 607 9.11 -12.63 -1.95
CA ASP A 607 9.99 -13.66 -1.43
C ASP A 607 9.33 -15.03 -1.55
N LYS A 608 10.14 -16.07 -1.70
CA LYS A 608 9.68 -17.43 -2.00
C LYS A 608 8.74 -18.00 -0.93
N LYS A 609 9.01 -17.69 0.36
CA LYS A 609 8.22 -18.21 1.48
C LYS A 609 6.84 -17.57 1.52
N SER A 610 6.80 -16.23 1.48
CA SER A 610 5.54 -15.47 1.46
C SER A 610 4.71 -15.79 0.22
N LEU A 611 5.34 -15.90 -0.96
CA LEU A 611 4.64 -16.29 -2.18
C LEU A 611 3.95 -17.65 -2.03
N SER A 612 4.63 -18.64 -1.43
CA SER A 612 4.04 -19.97 -1.20
C SER A 612 2.78 -19.89 -0.34
N VAL A 613 2.80 -19.10 0.74
CA VAL A 613 1.64 -18.88 1.61
C VAL A 613 0.51 -18.16 0.86
N ILE A 614 0.85 -17.11 0.12
CA ILE A 614 -0.13 -16.33 -0.67
C ILE A 614 -0.82 -17.23 -1.68
N LEU A 615 -0.08 -18.04 -2.45
CA LEU A 615 -0.65 -18.96 -3.46
C LEU A 615 -1.51 -20.05 -2.82
N SER A 616 -1.06 -20.62 -1.71
CA SER A 616 -1.81 -21.65 -0.99
C SER A 616 -3.14 -21.09 -0.47
N GLN A 617 -3.12 -19.92 0.17
CA GLN A 617 -4.34 -19.26 0.65
C GLN A 617 -5.23 -18.83 -0.50
N TRP A 618 -4.66 -18.31 -1.58
CA TRP A 618 -5.42 -17.87 -2.76
C TRP A 618 -6.20 -19.00 -3.42
N SER A 619 -5.62 -20.21 -3.47
CA SER A 619 -6.31 -21.39 -3.99
C SER A 619 -7.54 -21.81 -3.18
N LYS A 620 -7.66 -21.32 -1.94
CA LYS A 620 -8.76 -21.58 -1.00
C LYS A 620 -9.73 -20.39 -0.88
N VAL A 621 -9.55 -19.35 -1.71
CA VAL A 621 -10.48 -18.22 -1.73
C VAL A 621 -11.79 -18.65 -2.36
N LYS A 622 -12.88 -18.32 -1.68
CA LYS A 622 -14.25 -18.51 -2.18
C LYS A 622 -14.94 -17.15 -2.24
N GLU A 623 -15.34 -16.78 -3.43
CA GLU A 623 -16.04 -15.55 -3.66
C GLU A 623 -17.52 -15.65 -3.25
N ILE A 624 -18.07 -14.54 -2.76
CA ILE A 624 -19.48 -14.42 -2.38
C ILE A 624 -20.18 -13.60 -3.45
N ARG A 625 -21.31 -14.10 -3.93
CA ARG A 625 -22.10 -13.43 -4.97
C ARG A 625 -22.69 -12.13 -4.44
N GLU A 626 -22.67 -11.09 -5.28
CA GLU A 626 -23.44 -9.87 -5.03
C GLU A 626 -24.86 -10.02 -5.62
N ILE A 627 -25.85 -9.59 -4.86
CA ILE A 627 -27.27 -9.67 -5.25
C ILE A 627 -27.95 -8.31 -5.09
N PRO A 628 -29.15 -8.09 -5.65
CA PRO A 628 -29.91 -6.89 -5.38
C PRO A 628 -30.12 -6.66 -3.88
N GLY A 629 -29.64 -5.54 -3.36
CA GLY A 629 -29.71 -5.23 -1.92
C GLY A 629 -28.59 -5.80 -1.06
N SER A 630 -27.55 -6.45 -1.62
CA SER A 630 -26.39 -7.01 -0.87
C SER A 630 -25.69 -6.00 0.03
N TYR A 631 -25.61 -4.73 -0.39
CA TYR A 631 -25.04 -3.65 0.43
C TYR A 631 -25.73 -3.51 1.80
N TYR A 632 -27.01 -3.87 1.88
CA TYR A 632 -27.76 -3.84 3.14
C TYR A 632 -27.37 -4.99 4.06
N VAL A 633 -26.96 -6.12 3.50
CA VAL A 633 -26.53 -7.30 4.28
C VAL A 633 -25.25 -7.00 5.04
N SER A 634 -24.27 -6.37 4.40
CA SER A 634 -23.04 -5.93 5.08
C SER A 634 -23.34 -4.98 6.24
N ARG A 635 -24.20 -3.99 5.99
CA ARG A 635 -24.63 -3.03 7.00
C ARG A 635 -25.39 -3.71 8.15
N SER A 636 -26.19 -4.70 7.85
CA SER A 636 -26.94 -5.44 8.88
C SER A 636 -26.03 -6.27 9.77
N VAL A 637 -25.01 -6.91 9.20
CA VAL A 637 -23.98 -7.61 9.98
C VAL A 637 -23.25 -6.65 10.91
N ASP A 638 -22.90 -5.46 10.41
CA ASP A 638 -22.25 -4.40 11.20
C ASP A 638 -23.13 -3.93 12.37
N GLN A 639 -24.42 -3.64 12.10
CA GLN A 639 -25.37 -3.24 13.15
C GLN A 639 -25.59 -4.35 14.19
N ALA A 640 -25.70 -5.60 13.75
CA ALA A 640 -25.82 -6.73 14.65
C ALA A 640 -24.56 -6.89 15.53
N PHE A 641 -23.37 -6.70 14.96
CA PHE A 641 -22.12 -6.72 15.70
C PHE A 641 -22.10 -5.66 16.81
N TRP A 642 -22.41 -4.40 16.48
CA TRP A 642 -22.41 -3.32 17.47
C TRP A 642 -23.48 -3.49 18.54
N ALA A 643 -24.64 -4.09 18.22
CA ALA A 643 -25.66 -4.42 19.21
C ALA A 643 -25.13 -5.42 20.26
N VAL A 644 -24.33 -6.41 19.82
CA VAL A 644 -23.70 -7.37 20.74
C VAL A 644 -22.50 -6.75 21.47
N TYR A 645 -21.67 -5.99 20.77
CA TYR A 645 -20.48 -5.33 21.36
C TYR A 645 -20.85 -4.37 22.49
N ASN A 646 -21.95 -3.61 22.30
CA ASN A 646 -22.47 -2.66 23.29
C ASN A 646 -23.43 -3.31 24.32
N ASP A 647 -23.52 -4.63 24.36
CA ASP A 647 -24.35 -5.40 25.28
C ASP A 647 -25.86 -5.00 25.25
N THR A 648 -26.35 -4.58 24.07
CA THR A 648 -27.76 -4.20 23.89
C THR A 648 -28.64 -5.33 23.37
N SER A 649 -28.03 -6.41 22.83
CA SER A 649 -28.74 -7.57 22.31
C SER A 649 -27.88 -8.83 22.39
N THR A 650 -28.52 -9.99 22.47
CA THR A 650 -27.79 -11.27 22.34
C THR A 650 -27.38 -11.52 20.89
N PRO A 651 -26.30 -12.29 20.63
CA PRO A 651 -25.88 -12.61 19.26
C PRO A 651 -27.00 -13.19 18.38
N LYS A 652 -27.85 -14.03 18.95
CA LYS A 652 -28.97 -14.66 18.24
C LYS A 652 -30.03 -13.65 17.87
N GLU A 653 -30.44 -12.83 18.81
CA GLU A 653 -31.47 -11.79 18.59
C GLU A 653 -30.97 -10.77 17.58
N ALA A 654 -29.78 -10.22 17.77
CA ALA A 654 -29.17 -9.23 16.90
C ALA A 654 -29.10 -9.70 15.43
N ILE A 655 -28.47 -10.85 15.17
CA ILE A 655 -28.29 -11.33 13.79
C ILE A 655 -29.63 -11.72 13.14
N SER A 656 -30.60 -12.25 13.92
CA SER A 656 -31.92 -12.63 13.40
C SER A 656 -32.78 -11.41 13.06
N GLU A 657 -32.76 -10.37 13.87
CA GLU A 657 -33.45 -9.10 13.62
C GLU A 657 -32.93 -8.47 12.33
N TRP A 658 -31.62 -8.29 12.24
CA TRP A 658 -30.98 -7.66 11.10
C TRP A 658 -31.04 -8.48 9.81
N ALA A 659 -31.10 -9.83 9.90
CA ALA A 659 -31.43 -10.69 8.78
C ALA A 659 -32.83 -10.38 8.21
N GLY A 660 -33.83 -10.17 9.09
CA GLY A 660 -35.15 -9.77 8.69
C GLY A 660 -35.21 -8.41 7.97
N VAL A 661 -34.41 -7.45 8.44
CA VAL A 661 -34.24 -6.14 7.78
C VAL A 661 -33.64 -6.29 6.40
N SER A 662 -32.55 -7.06 6.29
CA SER A 662 -31.89 -7.37 5.01
C SER A 662 -32.84 -8.01 4.01
N ASN A 663 -33.65 -8.98 4.43
CA ASN A 663 -34.56 -9.69 3.54
C ASN A 663 -35.68 -8.77 3.00
N LYS A 664 -36.15 -7.82 3.78
CA LYS A 664 -37.08 -6.80 3.28
C LYS A 664 -36.49 -5.96 2.17
N GLU A 665 -35.23 -5.55 2.33
CA GLU A 665 -34.51 -4.75 1.32
C GLU A 665 -34.18 -5.56 0.07
N ILE A 666 -33.71 -6.79 0.21
CA ILE A 666 -33.47 -7.70 -0.91
C ILE A 666 -34.75 -7.89 -1.74
N LYS A 667 -35.89 -8.19 -1.08
CA LYS A 667 -37.17 -8.34 -1.76
C LYS A 667 -37.61 -7.05 -2.47
N ARG A 668 -37.44 -5.91 -1.81
CA ARG A 668 -37.75 -4.60 -2.40
C ARG A 668 -36.94 -4.32 -3.65
N LYS A 669 -35.62 -4.53 -3.56
CA LYS A 669 -34.69 -4.30 -4.67
C LYS A 669 -34.89 -5.31 -5.81
N THR A 670 -35.11 -6.57 -5.49
CA THR A 670 -35.42 -7.58 -6.50
C THR A 670 -36.69 -7.24 -7.28
N ALA A 671 -37.76 -6.80 -6.59
CA ALA A 671 -39.02 -6.38 -7.22
C ALA A 671 -38.83 -5.09 -8.07
N GLU A 672 -38.07 -4.10 -7.58
CA GLU A 672 -37.80 -2.85 -8.31
C GLU A 672 -37.15 -3.08 -9.68
N TYR A 673 -36.35 -4.15 -9.81
CA TYR A 673 -35.61 -4.46 -11.04
C TYR A 673 -36.12 -5.72 -11.77
N ALA A 674 -37.22 -6.34 -11.30
CA ALA A 674 -37.78 -7.57 -11.90
C ALA A 674 -38.14 -7.40 -13.38
N ASP A 675 -38.81 -6.29 -13.69
CA ASP A 675 -39.37 -6.03 -15.03
C ASP A 675 -38.42 -5.28 -15.97
N LYS A 676 -37.24 -4.88 -15.47
CA LYS A 676 -36.25 -4.23 -16.34
C LYS A 676 -35.64 -5.26 -17.28
N LYS A 677 -35.93 -5.09 -18.59
CA LYS A 677 -35.23 -5.81 -19.64
C LYS A 677 -33.75 -5.41 -19.64
N ILE A 678 -32.87 -6.39 -19.52
CA ILE A 678 -31.41 -6.22 -19.54
C ILE A 678 -30.89 -6.65 -20.93
N ASP A 679 -31.70 -6.46 -21.97
CA ASP A 679 -31.34 -6.86 -23.35
C ASP A 679 -30.17 -6.02 -23.91
#